data_8cf53a752a1a97fb0cdb31225de60705
#
_entry.id   8cf53a752a1a97fb0cdb31225de60705
#
_cell.length_a   1.000
_cell.length_b   1.000
_cell.length_c   1.000
_cell.angle_alpha   90.00
_cell.angle_beta   90.00
_cell.angle_gamma   90.00
#
_symmetry.space_group_name_H-M   'P 1'
#
loop_
_entity.id
_entity.type
_entity.pdbx_description
1 polymer ?
#
loop_
_entity_poly.entity_id
_entity_poly.type
_entity_poly.pdbx_seq_one_letter_code
_entity_poly.pdbx_strand_id
1 'polypeptide(L)'
;MGQFKVVSDYTPSGDQPQAIDTLASGIENGLRDQVLLGVTGSGKTYTMAKVIERVQRPTLVLAHNKTLAAQLCEEFRAFFPENAVEYFVSYYDYYQPEAYIPHTDTFIEKDAAINDEIERLRHSATAALFERRDVIVVSSVSCIYGLGDPIDYANMVISLRQGKEYPRDQLLRKLVEIRYERNDIAFDRNMFRVRGDTVEIYPVYANGYAIRVEFFGDEVDRISEINPVTGQAQRVLQHVAIYPASHYVTTKDKMERAAAEIERELAERKKWFEDHGKLIEAQRIDQRTRYDLEMMRELGYCTGIENYSRVISGRAPGSPPTTLLDYFPEDFLLFVDESHVTLPQVRAMYNGDRARKESLVEYGFRLPCAFDNRPLKFPEFEERYHQAVFVSATPGDYEREHADQVAEQVIRPTGLLDPRVEVRPVEGQIDDLVDEIRLRIERNERTLVTTLTKRMAEDLTDHMKGLGLRVRYMHSDVAAIERMEIIRDLRLGEFDVLVGINLLREGLDLPEVSLVAILDADKEGFLRSETSLIQTIGRAARNAQGLVILYADTITPSMRAAMDETERRREKQDAYNKAHGIVPQTIRKDVRKVLEISKDAQQEQQAGRRKLTDAEREATIRRLEKEMKEASKMLEFE
;
A
#
# COMPACT_ATOMS: atom_id res chain seq x y z
N MET A 1 15.96 -5.55 -23.58
CA MET A 1 14.86 -5.20 -22.68
C MET A 1 14.33 -6.49 -22.10
N GLY A 2 14.11 -6.56 -20.78
CA GLY A 2 13.55 -7.73 -20.13
C GLY A 2 12.14 -8.01 -20.64
N GLN A 3 11.79 -9.29 -20.73
CA GLN A 3 10.44 -9.74 -21.05
C GLN A 3 9.81 -10.31 -19.78
N PHE A 4 8.53 -10.09 -19.59
CA PHE A 4 7.79 -10.76 -18.52
C PHE A 4 7.71 -12.25 -18.79
N LYS A 5 8.12 -13.04 -17.81
CA LYS A 5 8.07 -14.50 -17.86
C LYS A 5 7.59 -15.05 -16.53
N VAL A 6 6.43 -15.71 -16.56
CA VAL A 6 5.88 -16.38 -15.39
C VAL A 6 6.64 -17.67 -15.11
N VAL A 7 7.16 -17.78 -13.90
CA VAL A 7 7.76 -19.02 -13.37
C VAL A 7 6.79 -19.59 -12.35
N SER A 8 6.19 -20.73 -12.65
CA SER A 8 5.19 -21.37 -11.79
C SER A 8 5.05 -22.84 -12.11
N ASP A 9 4.82 -23.65 -11.07
CA ASP A 9 4.44 -25.07 -11.20
C ASP A 9 2.97 -25.23 -11.61
N TYR A 10 2.19 -24.15 -11.58
CA TYR A 10 0.77 -24.17 -11.93
C TYR A 10 0.58 -24.04 -13.45
N THR A 11 -0.40 -24.76 -13.97
CA THR A 11 -0.92 -24.60 -15.31
C THR A 11 -2.33 -24.04 -15.26
N PRO A 12 -2.74 -23.15 -16.22
CA PRO A 12 -4.09 -22.63 -16.24
C PRO A 12 -5.14 -23.74 -16.30
N SER A 13 -6.14 -23.66 -15.42
CA SER A 13 -7.19 -24.67 -15.28
C SER A 13 -8.56 -24.04 -15.03
N GLY A 14 -9.63 -24.80 -15.19
CA GLY A 14 -10.99 -24.31 -15.04
C GLY A 14 -11.33 -23.22 -16.07
N ASP A 15 -11.82 -22.10 -15.57
CA ASP A 15 -12.15 -20.93 -16.40
C ASP A 15 -10.91 -20.06 -16.76
N GLN A 16 -9.74 -20.33 -16.14
CA GLN A 16 -8.54 -19.48 -16.29
C GLN A 16 -8.06 -19.35 -17.75
N PRO A 17 -7.94 -20.44 -18.56
CA PRO A 17 -7.51 -20.31 -19.96
C PRO A 17 -8.39 -19.35 -20.75
N GLN A 18 -9.70 -19.49 -20.62
CA GLN A 18 -10.67 -18.63 -21.30
C GLN A 18 -10.60 -17.19 -20.81
N ALA A 19 -10.49 -16.98 -19.49
CA ALA A 19 -10.39 -15.64 -18.92
C ALA A 19 -9.11 -14.93 -19.37
N ILE A 20 -7.96 -15.64 -19.39
CA ILE A 20 -6.68 -15.11 -19.90
C ILE A 20 -6.81 -14.72 -21.38
N ASP A 21 -7.37 -15.59 -22.22
CA ASP A 21 -7.55 -15.33 -23.64
C ASP A 21 -8.48 -14.16 -23.90
N THR A 22 -9.59 -14.10 -23.18
CA THR A 22 -10.58 -13.02 -23.28
C THR A 22 -9.96 -11.67 -22.91
N LEU A 23 -9.33 -11.57 -21.74
CA LEU A 23 -8.73 -10.33 -21.28
C LEU A 23 -7.57 -9.86 -22.14
N ALA A 24 -6.63 -10.77 -22.46
CA ALA A 24 -5.47 -10.42 -23.26
C ALA A 24 -5.87 -9.98 -24.69
N SER A 25 -6.79 -10.71 -25.35
CA SER A 25 -7.31 -10.32 -26.65
C SER A 25 -8.08 -9.00 -26.59
N GLY A 26 -8.81 -8.74 -25.51
CA GLY A 26 -9.46 -7.44 -25.30
C GLY A 26 -8.45 -6.29 -25.23
N ILE A 27 -7.34 -6.47 -24.49
CA ILE A 27 -6.24 -5.49 -24.42
C ILE A 27 -5.59 -5.31 -25.81
N GLU A 28 -5.30 -6.38 -26.52
CA GLU A 28 -4.72 -6.36 -27.87
C GLU A 28 -5.62 -5.65 -28.88
N ASN A 29 -6.95 -5.79 -28.72
CA ASN A 29 -7.97 -5.13 -29.55
C ASN A 29 -8.30 -3.70 -29.12
N GLY A 30 -7.68 -3.17 -28.08
CA GLY A 30 -7.85 -1.80 -27.62
C GLY A 30 -9.08 -1.54 -26.77
N LEU A 31 -9.73 -2.57 -26.18
CA LEU A 31 -10.81 -2.37 -25.21
C LEU A 31 -10.28 -1.61 -24.01
N ARG A 32 -11.04 -0.61 -23.56
CA ARG A 32 -10.58 0.28 -22.49
C ARG A 32 -10.74 -0.33 -21.11
N ASP A 33 -11.95 -0.74 -20.79
CA ASP A 33 -12.34 -1.19 -19.46
C ASP A 33 -12.88 -2.61 -19.52
N GLN A 34 -12.24 -3.53 -18.80
CA GLN A 34 -12.63 -4.93 -18.77
C GLN A 34 -12.81 -5.38 -17.32
N VAL A 35 -13.64 -6.37 -17.09
CA VAL A 35 -13.88 -6.95 -15.77
C VAL A 35 -13.42 -8.40 -15.74
N LEU A 36 -12.61 -8.75 -14.75
CA LEU A 36 -12.40 -10.13 -14.32
C LEU A 36 -13.31 -10.41 -13.12
N LEU A 37 -14.46 -11.03 -13.38
CA LEU A 37 -15.37 -11.52 -12.34
C LEU A 37 -14.81 -12.83 -11.80
N GLY A 38 -13.96 -12.73 -10.76
CA GLY A 38 -13.24 -13.88 -10.22
C GLY A 38 -13.60 -14.16 -8.77
N VAL A 39 -14.16 -15.34 -8.49
CA VAL A 39 -14.50 -15.73 -7.12
C VAL A 39 -13.25 -15.90 -6.26
N THR A 40 -13.42 -15.84 -4.94
CA THR A 40 -12.33 -16.11 -3.99
C THR A 40 -11.79 -17.52 -4.19
N GLY A 41 -10.46 -17.65 -4.36
CA GLY A 41 -9.80 -18.94 -4.56
C GLY A 41 -9.79 -19.47 -5.99
N SER A 42 -10.27 -18.73 -6.97
CA SER A 42 -10.19 -19.11 -8.39
C SER A 42 -8.81 -18.88 -9.02
N GLY A 43 -7.88 -18.23 -8.30
CA GLY A 43 -6.53 -17.91 -8.80
C GLY A 43 -6.46 -16.64 -9.64
N LYS A 44 -7.19 -15.58 -9.26
CA LYS A 44 -7.19 -14.28 -9.94
C LYS A 44 -5.79 -13.72 -10.17
N THR A 45 -4.92 -13.76 -9.15
CA THR A 45 -3.54 -13.25 -9.26
C THR A 45 -2.74 -13.99 -10.34
N TYR A 46 -2.90 -15.30 -10.42
CA TYR A 46 -2.27 -16.10 -11.47
C TYR A 46 -2.79 -15.73 -12.87
N THR A 47 -4.10 -15.51 -13.01
CA THR A 47 -4.71 -15.03 -14.26
C THR A 47 -4.16 -13.66 -14.65
N MET A 48 -4.07 -12.71 -13.70
CA MET A 48 -3.41 -11.41 -13.94
C MET A 48 -1.96 -11.59 -14.40
N ALA A 49 -1.18 -12.45 -13.73
CA ALA A 49 0.20 -12.72 -14.11
C ALA A 49 0.31 -13.26 -15.55
N LYS A 50 -0.56 -14.19 -15.94
CA LYS A 50 -0.57 -14.74 -17.31
C LYS A 50 -1.02 -13.72 -18.36
N VAL A 51 -1.92 -12.80 -18.03
CA VAL A 51 -2.28 -11.69 -18.91
C VAL A 51 -1.09 -10.74 -19.08
N ILE A 52 -0.40 -10.36 -17.99
CA ILE A 52 0.81 -9.52 -18.04
C ILE A 52 1.90 -10.17 -18.89
N GLU A 53 2.15 -11.46 -18.70
CA GLU A 53 3.12 -12.23 -19.49
C GLU A 53 2.79 -12.19 -20.99
N ARG A 54 1.50 -12.27 -21.34
CA ARG A 54 1.07 -12.26 -22.75
C ARG A 54 1.16 -10.87 -23.38
N VAL A 55 0.72 -9.82 -22.68
CA VAL A 55 0.65 -8.47 -23.26
C VAL A 55 1.97 -7.69 -23.18
N GLN A 56 2.91 -8.10 -22.32
CA GLN A 56 4.26 -7.54 -22.23
C GLN A 56 4.31 -6.02 -21.98
N ARG A 57 3.43 -5.48 -21.13
CA ARG A 57 3.36 -4.05 -20.82
C ARG A 57 3.71 -3.76 -19.36
N PRO A 58 4.36 -2.62 -19.08
CA PRO A 58 4.47 -2.13 -17.69
C PRO A 58 3.11 -2.09 -17.03
N THR A 59 3.02 -2.53 -15.80
CA THR A 59 1.74 -2.76 -15.14
C THR A 59 1.66 -2.09 -13.79
N LEU A 60 0.57 -1.38 -13.53
CA LEU A 60 0.18 -0.91 -12.20
C LEU A 60 -0.93 -1.80 -11.65
N VAL A 61 -0.73 -2.36 -10.47
CA VAL A 61 -1.76 -3.10 -9.72
C VAL A 61 -2.18 -2.28 -8.52
N LEU A 62 -3.42 -1.81 -8.52
CA LEU A 62 -3.98 -0.97 -7.47
C LEU A 62 -4.81 -1.81 -6.49
N ALA A 63 -4.47 -1.76 -5.21
CA ALA A 63 -5.16 -2.42 -4.11
C ALA A 63 -5.69 -1.39 -3.10
N HIS A 64 -6.79 -1.69 -2.42
CA HIS A 64 -7.45 -0.74 -1.51
C HIS A 64 -6.72 -0.54 -0.17
N ASN A 65 -5.81 -1.41 0.22
CA ASN A 65 -5.02 -1.26 1.46
C ASN A 65 -3.59 -1.79 1.35
N LYS A 66 -2.73 -1.42 2.31
CA LYS A 66 -1.31 -1.80 2.36
C LYS A 66 -1.11 -3.32 2.49
N THR A 67 -1.94 -4.01 3.26
CA THR A 67 -1.80 -5.45 3.53
C THR A 67 -2.07 -6.27 2.28
N LEU A 68 -3.14 -5.96 1.56
CA LEU A 68 -3.46 -6.61 0.29
C LEU A 68 -2.40 -6.30 -0.77
N ALA A 69 -1.94 -5.05 -0.84
CA ALA A 69 -0.87 -4.67 -1.75
C ALA A 69 0.44 -5.44 -1.45
N ALA A 70 0.80 -5.65 -0.18
CA ALA A 70 1.96 -6.44 0.20
C ALA A 70 1.80 -7.91 -0.22
N GLN A 71 0.65 -8.51 0.05
CA GLN A 71 0.36 -9.88 -0.36
C GLN A 71 0.45 -10.06 -1.88
N LEU A 72 -0.18 -9.16 -2.65
CA LEU A 72 -0.12 -9.20 -4.12
C LEU A 72 1.32 -9.03 -4.63
N CYS A 73 2.09 -8.13 -4.01
CA CYS A 73 3.49 -7.92 -4.37
C CYS A 73 4.32 -9.18 -4.18
N GLU A 74 4.14 -9.91 -3.07
CA GLU A 74 4.81 -11.19 -2.82
C GLU A 74 4.37 -12.27 -3.83
N GLU A 75 3.08 -12.37 -4.11
CA GLU A 75 2.57 -13.31 -5.11
C GLU A 75 3.14 -13.01 -6.51
N PHE A 76 3.18 -11.74 -6.92
CA PHE A 76 3.80 -11.37 -8.21
C PHE A 76 5.31 -11.58 -8.22
N ARG A 77 6.04 -11.34 -7.14
CA ARG A 77 7.48 -11.66 -7.03
C ARG A 77 7.73 -13.14 -7.19
N ALA A 78 6.86 -13.99 -6.64
CA ALA A 78 6.96 -15.44 -6.82
C ALA A 78 6.72 -15.85 -8.28
N PHE A 79 5.79 -15.19 -8.98
CA PHE A 79 5.52 -15.47 -10.41
C PHE A 79 6.56 -14.87 -11.36
N PHE A 80 7.18 -13.75 -11.00
CA PHE A 80 8.11 -12.98 -11.83
C PHE A 80 9.48 -12.78 -11.16
N PRO A 81 10.23 -13.84 -10.86
CA PRO A 81 11.48 -13.73 -10.09
C PRO A 81 12.60 -12.99 -10.83
N GLU A 82 12.53 -12.87 -12.16
CA GLU A 82 13.53 -12.20 -12.99
C GLU A 82 13.12 -10.78 -13.41
N ASN A 83 11.88 -10.36 -13.11
CA ASN A 83 11.33 -9.06 -13.47
C ASN A 83 11.27 -8.12 -12.27
N ALA A 84 11.11 -6.83 -12.50
CA ALA A 84 10.96 -5.85 -11.43
C ALA A 84 9.53 -5.88 -10.90
N VAL A 85 9.36 -6.32 -9.66
CA VAL A 85 8.09 -6.25 -8.93
C VAL A 85 8.27 -5.36 -7.72
N GLU A 86 7.72 -4.17 -7.82
CA GLU A 86 7.93 -3.06 -6.91
C GLU A 86 6.71 -2.80 -6.03
N TYR A 87 6.95 -2.21 -4.87
CA TYR A 87 5.92 -1.91 -3.88
C TYR A 87 5.82 -0.42 -3.63
N PHE A 88 4.63 0.16 -3.80
CA PHE A 88 4.42 1.60 -3.65
C PHE A 88 3.19 1.90 -2.80
N VAL A 89 3.39 2.13 -1.50
CA VAL A 89 2.32 2.49 -0.55
C VAL A 89 2.69 3.74 0.24
N SER A 90 1.79 4.21 1.09
CA SER A 90 2.11 5.32 2.00
C SER A 90 3.26 4.92 2.94
N TYR A 91 4.31 5.74 2.99
CA TYR A 91 5.51 5.51 3.80
C TYR A 91 5.36 5.87 5.28
N TYR A 92 4.16 6.28 5.70
CA TYR A 92 3.87 6.57 7.09
C TYR A 92 3.43 5.30 7.84
N ASP A 93 4.12 4.95 8.93
CA ASP A 93 3.65 3.96 9.90
C ASP A 93 2.52 4.53 10.74
N TYR A 94 2.67 5.79 11.12
CA TYR A 94 1.66 6.61 11.75
C TYR A 94 1.54 7.93 11.00
N TYR A 95 0.32 8.37 10.75
CA TYR A 95 0.05 9.62 10.07
C TYR A 95 -1.15 10.35 10.68
N GLN A 96 -0.87 11.46 11.34
CA GLN A 96 -1.87 12.44 11.74
C GLN A 96 -1.73 13.65 10.84
N PRO A 97 -2.67 13.87 9.92
CA PRO A 97 -2.61 15.03 9.04
C PRO A 97 -2.79 16.31 9.84
N GLU A 98 -2.13 17.37 9.40
CA GLU A 98 -2.39 18.73 9.88
C GLU A 98 -3.86 19.08 9.72
N ALA A 99 -4.49 19.58 10.77
CA ALA A 99 -5.90 19.96 10.77
C ALA A 99 -6.18 21.12 11.74
N TYR A 100 -7.23 21.88 11.46
CA TYR A 100 -7.72 22.89 12.37
C TYR A 100 -9.21 22.70 12.63
N ILE A 101 -9.59 22.72 13.91
CA ILE A 101 -10.96 22.56 14.38
C ILE A 101 -11.46 23.92 14.90
N PRO A 102 -12.22 24.69 14.11
CA PRO A 102 -12.56 26.07 14.45
C PRO A 102 -13.37 26.24 15.73
N HIS A 103 -14.29 25.31 16.02
CA HIS A 103 -15.18 25.42 17.18
C HIS A 103 -14.48 25.23 18.54
N THR A 104 -13.31 24.58 18.55
CA THR A 104 -12.48 24.40 19.75
C THR A 104 -11.19 25.20 19.70
N ASP A 105 -10.95 25.97 18.63
CA ASP A 105 -9.69 26.67 18.36
C ASP A 105 -8.47 25.73 18.51
N THR A 106 -8.62 24.49 18.02
CA THR A 106 -7.58 23.48 18.19
C THR A 106 -6.84 23.27 16.87
N PHE A 107 -5.56 23.59 16.85
CA PHE A 107 -4.65 23.23 15.77
C PHE A 107 -4.00 21.88 16.09
N ILE A 108 -4.15 20.95 15.16
CA ILE A 108 -3.49 19.63 15.18
C ILE A 108 -2.30 19.73 14.25
N GLU A 109 -1.11 19.67 14.80
CA GLU A 109 0.11 19.67 14.01
C GLU A 109 0.25 18.33 13.27
N LYS A 110 0.87 18.37 12.07
CA LYS A 110 1.22 17.14 11.35
C LYS A 110 2.19 16.33 12.20
N ASP A 111 1.78 15.12 12.56
CA ASP A 111 2.63 14.13 13.21
C ASP A 111 2.71 12.87 12.34
N ALA A 112 3.92 12.43 12.05
CA ALA A 112 4.12 11.31 11.15
C ALA A 112 5.41 10.55 11.50
N ALA A 113 5.33 9.24 11.61
CA ALA A 113 6.48 8.36 11.65
C ALA A 113 6.72 7.80 10.25
N ILE A 114 7.87 8.11 9.68
CA ILE A 114 8.28 7.62 8.35
C ILE A 114 8.90 6.24 8.54
N ASN A 115 8.53 5.33 7.63
CA ASN A 115 9.15 4.02 7.51
C ASN A 115 10.20 4.07 6.40
N ASP A 116 11.47 4.06 6.78
CA ASP A 116 12.61 4.19 5.87
C ASP A 116 12.64 3.06 4.82
N GLU A 117 12.17 1.87 5.17
CA GLU A 117 12.13 0.75 4.23
C GLU A 117 11.03 0.93 3.18
N ILE A 118 9.85 1.42 3.56
CA ILE A 118 8.79 1.75 2.61
C ILE A 118 9.21 2.93 1.73
N GLU A 119 9.92 3.93 2.28
CA GLU A 119 10.47 5.04 1.50
C GLU A 119 11.47 4.53 0.44
N ARG A 120 12.38 3.64 0.83
CA ARG A 120 13.29 2.94 -0.10
C ARG A 120 12.54 2.24 -1.22
N LEU A 121 11.49 1.47 -0.90
CA LEU A 121 10.69 0.74 -1.88
C LEU A 121 9.97 1.68 -2.85
N ARG A 122 9.52 2.85 -2.40
CA ARG A 122 8.92 3.87 -3.26
C ARG A 122 9.94 4.44 -4.26
N HIS A 123 11.15 4.73 -3.79
CA HIS A 123 12.24 5.18 -4.68
C HIS A 123 12.68 4.08 -5.64
N SER A 124 12.70 2.81 -5.20
CA SER A 124 12.95 1.66 -6.07
C SER A 124 11.91 1.58 -7.20
N ALA A 125 10.63 1.74 -6.88
CA ALA A 125 9.56 1.69 -7.87
C ALA A 125 9.71 2.80 -8.94
N THR A 126 9.96 4.04 -8.52
CA THR A 126 10.15 5.15 -9.48
C THR A 126 11.42 4.98 -10.32
N ALA A 127 12.53 4.53 -9.74
CA ALA A 127 13.75 4.25 -10.47
C ALA A 127 13.54 3.12 -11.50
N ALA A 128 12.90 2.02 -11.11
CA ALA A 128 12.61 0.89 -11.99
C ALA A 128 11.77 1.30 -13.22
N LEU A 129 10.79 2.20 -13.04
CA LEU A 129 9.95 2.71 -14.14
C LEU A 129 10.77 3.49 -15.21
N PHE A 130 11.87 4.14 -14.80
CA PHE A 130 12.76 4.81 -15.76
C PHE A 130 13.77 3.87 -16.43
N GLU A 131 14.17 2.80 -15.73
CA GLU A 131 15.23 1.91 -16.24
C GLU A 131 14.71 0.74 -17.07
N ARG A 132 13.48 0.27 -16.79
CA ARG A 132 12.96 -0.99 -17.30
C ARG A 132 11.56 -0.84 -17.88
N ARG A 133 11.21 -1.76 -18.77
CA ARG A 133 9.84 -1.91 -19.31
C ARG A 133 9.10 -3.08 -18.67
N ASP A 134 9.82 -4.05 -18.12
CA ASP A 134 9.30 -5.23 -17.47
C ASP A 134 9.11 -4.98 -15.96
N VAL A 135 8.27 -3.98 -15.64
CA VAL A 135 8.01 -3.50 -14.27
C VAL A 135 6.54 -3.70 -13.91
N ILE A 136 6.30 -4.33 -12.78
CA ILE A 136 4.99 -4.38 -12.11
C ILE A 136 5.11 -3.56 -10.82
N VAL A 137 4.30 -2.52 -10.67
CA VAL A 137 4.20 -1.78 -9.42
C VAL A 137 2.88 -2.15 -8.73
N VAL A 138 2.96 -2.71 -7.54
CA VAL A 138 1.79 -2.95 -6.70
C VAL A 138 1.63 -1.81 -5.70
N SER A 139 0.51 -1.11 -5.78
CA SER A 139 0.28 0.11 -5.01
C SER A 139 -1.03 0.09 -4.23
N SER A 140 -1.07 0.86 -3.15
CA SER A 140 -2.35 1.29 -2.57
C SER A 140 -2.84 2.57 -3.24
N VAL A 141 -3.98 3.11 -2.80
CA VAL A 141 -4.48 4.41 -3.27
C VAL A 141 -3.51 5.58 -3.11
N SER A 142 -2.35 5.38 -2.45
CA SER A 142 -1.28 6.38 -2.39
C SER A 142 -0.73 6.77 -3.77
N CYS A 143 -0.93 5.95 -4.80
CA CYS A 143 -0.52 6.25 -6.17
C CYS A 143 -1.24 7.45 -6.80
N ILE A 144 -2.42 7.85 -6.29
CA ILE A 144 -3.16 9.02 -6.79
C ILE A 144 -2.82 10.32 -6.06
N TYR A 145 -1.95 10.27 -5.04
CA TYR A 145 -1.48 11.45 -4.32
C TYR A 145 -0.30 12.11 -5.03
N GLY A 146 -0.15 13.41 -4.78
CA GLY A 146 0.92 14.21 -5.34
C GLY A 146 2.30 13.61 -5.10
N LEU A 147 3.08 13.53 -6.17
CA LEU A 147 4.48 13.14 -6.22
C LEU A 147 5.26 14.23 -6.97
N GLY A 148 6.58 14.21 -6.91
CA GLY A 148 7.40 15.16 -7.68
C GLY A 148 7.19 14.99 -9.20
N ASP A 149 7.58 16.00 -9.96
CA ASP A 149 7.49 15.95 -11.42
C ASP A 149 8.46 14.90 -12.00
N PRO A 150 8.01 13.90 -12.78
CA PRO A 150 8.87 12.88 -13.36
C PRO A 150 9.92 13.47 -14.32
N ILE A 151 9.62 14.59 -14.99
CA ILE A 151 10.57 15.25 -15.88
C ILE A 151 11.72 15.85 -15.07
N ASP A 152 11.42 16.55 -13.98
CA ASP A 152 12.45 17.08 -13.09
C ASP A 152 13.27 15.96 -12.45
N TYR A 153 12.59 14.90 -11.99
CA TYR A 153 13.25 13.73 -11.41
C TYR A 153 14.20 13.06 -12.40
N ALA A 154 13.79 12.84 -13.64
CA ALA A 154 14.61 12.25 -14.71
C ALA A 154 15.79 13.14 -15.10
N ASN A 155 15.58 14.47 -15.21
CA ASN A 155 16.62 15.43 -15.58
C ASN A 155 17.72 15.57 -14.52
N MET A 156 17.44 15.22 -13.27
CA MET A 156 18.40 15.29 -12.17
C MET A 156 19.14 13.97 -11.93
N VAL A 157 18.87 12.92 -12.71
CA VAL A 157 19.62 11.66 -12.64
C VAL A 157 21.08 11.88 -13.03
N ILE A 158 21.99 11.37 -12.21
CA ILE A 158 23.43 11.39 -12.50
C ILE A 158 23.79 10.09 -13.23
N SER A 159 24.21 10.20 -14.47
CA SER A 159 24.65 9.08 -15.30
C SER A 159 26.15 9.04 -15.37
N LEU A 160 26.78 7.98 -14.86
CA LEU A 160 28.23 7.77 -14.86
C LEU A 160 28.59 6.56 -15.72
N ARG A 161 29.61 6.69 -16.53
CA ARG A 161 30.13 5.59 -17.37
C ARG A 161 31.62 5.47 -17.22
N GLN A 162 32.10 4.24 -17.08
CA GLN A 162 33.52 3.94 -17.04
C GLN A 162 34.22 4.43 -18.32
N GLY A 163 35.41 5.03 -18.18
CA GLY A 163 36.21 5.57 -19.28
C GLY A 163 35.68 6.89 -19.86
N LYS A 164 34.78 7.58 -19.17
CA LYS A 164 34.27 8.90 -19.58
C LYS A 164 34.70 9.98 -18.62
N GLU A 165 34.96 11.17 -19.17
CA GLU A 165 35.20 12.37 -18.36
C GLU A 165 33.96 12.76 -17.57
N TYR A 166 34.15 12.92 -16.28
CA TYR A 166 33.17 13.46 -15.34
C TYR A 166 33.91 14.00 -14.13
N PRO A 167 34.16 15.33 -14.03
CA PRO A 167 34.93 15.88 -12.93
C PRO A 167 34.36 15.51 -11.56
N ARG A 168 35.22 14.98 -10.68
CA ARG A 168 34.81 14.55 -9.34
C ARG A 168 34.04 15.63 -8.57
N ASP A 169 34.55 16.88 -8.59
CA ASP A 169 33.91 17.99 -7.89
C ASP A 169 32.54 18.35 -8.47
N GLN A 170 32.30 18.10 -9.76
CA GLN A 170 30.99 18.22 -10.37
C GLN A 170 30.04 17.13 -9.84
N LEU A 171 30.54 15.88 -9.69
CA LEU A 171 29.76 14.80 -9.09
C LEU A 171 29.33 15.17 -7.66
N LEU A 172 30.26 15.67 -6.83
CA LEU A 172 29.96 16.03 -5.44
C LEU A 172 28.89 17.13 -5.36
N ARG A 173 28.98 18.16 -6.19
CA ARG A 173 27.95 19.23 -6.26
C ARG A 173 26.59 18.66 -6.67
N LYS A 174 26.56 17.83 -7.70
CA LYS A 174 25.31 17.22 -8.16
C LYS A 174 24.69 16.27 -7.13
N LEU A 175 25.48 15.51 -6.38
CA LEU A 175 24.96 14.66 -5.29
C LEU A 175 24.22 15.50 -4.24
N VAL A 176 24.79 16.68 -3.85
CA VAL A 176 24.10 17.61 -2.94
C VAL A 176 22.83 18.18 -3.58
N GLU A 177 22.88 18.56 -4.86
CA GLU A 177 21.69 19.06 -5.58
C GLU A 177 20.54 18.04 -5.60
N ILE A 178 20.86 16.75 -5.73
CA ILE A 178 19.86 15.65 -5.72
C ILE A 178 19.59 15.09 -4.32
N ARG A 179 19.96 15.84 -3.28
CA ARG A 179 19.62 15.59 -1.86
C ARG A 179 20.37 14.44 -1.17
N TYR A 180 21.55 14.09 -1.65
CA TYR A 180 22.46 13.24 -0.89
C TYR A 180 23.26 14.06 0.12
N GLU A 181 23.43 13.52 1.30
CA GLU A 181 24.23 14.13 2.37
C GLU A 181 25.64 13.55 2.41
N ARG A 182 26.64 14.44 2.60
CA ARG A 182 28.01 13.97 2.82
C ARG A 182 28.20 13.55 4.26
N ASN A 183 28.57 12.31 4.47
CA ASN A 183 28.97 11.81 5.77
C ASN A 183 30.10 10.81 5.60
N ASP A 184 31.31 11.22 6.04
CA ASP A 184 32.52 10.39 5.89
C ASP A 184 32.67 9.36 7.04
N ILE A 185 31.84 9.45 8.10
CA ILE A 185 31.88 8.62 9.30
C ILE A 185 30.71 7.61 9.31
N ALA A 186 29.47 8.12 9.39
CA ALA A 186 28.27 7.29 9.34
C ALA A 186 27.81 7.20 7.89
N PHE A 187 27.96 6.02 7.28
CA PHE A 187 27.62 5.81 5.87
C PHE A 187 26.33 4.98 5.75
N ASP A 188 25.23 5.68 5.52
CA ASP A 188 23.92 5.08 5.39
C ASP A 188 23.23 5.50 4.07
N ARG A 189 22.01 5.02 3.81
CA ARG A 189 21.22 5.41 2.64
C ARG A 189 21.08 6.94 2.56
N ASN A 190 21.00 7.46 1.36
CA ASN A 190 21.00 8.91 1.04
C ASN A 190 22.31 9.63 1.33
N MET A 191 23.37 8.92 1.64
CA MET A 191 24.67 9.51 1.95
C MET A 191 25.71 9.19 0.91
N PHE A 192 26.73 10.03 0.84
CA PHE A 192 27.96 9.76 0.13
C PHE A 192 29.17 10.14 1.00
N ARG A 193 30.28 9.46 0.75
CA ARG A 193 31.56 9.75 1.39
C ARG A 193 32.69 9.84 0.36
N VAL A 194 33.74 10.58 0.70
CA VAL A 194 34.85 10.86 -0.20
C VAL A 194 36.16 10.48 0.46
N ARG A 195 36.94 9.65 -0.20
CA ARG A 195 38.29 9.24 0.25
C ARG A 195 39.28 9.38 -0.92
N GLY A 196 40.02 10.49 -0.96
CA GLY A 196 40.90 10.81 -2.09
C GLY A 196 40.15 10.91 -3.41
N ASP A 197 40.51 10.10 -4.38
CA ASP A 197 39.89 10.04 -5.70
C ASP A 197 38.73 9.03 -5.80
N THR A 198 38.25 8.55 -4.64
CA THR A 198 37.15 7.61 -4.54
C THR A 198 35.94 8.29 -3.92
N VAL A 199 34.80 8.16 -4.57
CA VAL A 199 33.48 8.58 -4.08
C VAL A 199 32.61 7.35 -3.89
N GLU A 200 32.12 7.14 -2.69
CA GLU A 200 31.15 6.08 -2.39
C GLU A 200 29.78 6.68 -2.13
N ILE A 201 28.77 6.15 -2.79
CA ILE A 201 27.40 6.65 -2.78
C ILE A 201 26.49 5.52 -2.34
N TYR A 202 25.64 5.74 -1.33
CA TYR A 202 24.63 4.78 -0.91
C TYR A 202 23.26 5.23 -1.44
N PRO A 203 22.81 4.70 -2.59
CA PRO A 203 21.57 5.16 -3.21
C PRO A 203 20.35 4.94 -2.32
N VAL A 204 19.38 5.86 -2.34
CA VAL A 204 18.13 5.79 -1.55
C VAL A 204 17.34 4.51 -1.82
N TYR A 205 17.37 4.02 -3.05
CA TYR A 205 16.65 2.82 -3.51
C TYR A 205 17.43 1.52 -3.31
N ALA A 206 18.71 1.60 -2.92
CA ALA A 206 19.57 0.42 -2.85
C ALA A 206 19.20 -0.49 -1.66
N ASN A 207 19.25 -1.80 -1.90
CA ASN A 207 19.03 -2.82 -0.90
C ASN A 207 20.35 -3.51 -0.54
N GLY A 208 21.08 -2.98 0.47
CA GLY A 208 22.29 -3.59 1.00
C GLY A 208 23.54 -3.45 0.13
N TYR A 209 23.55 -2.54 -0.84
CA TYR A 209 24.73 -2.23 -1.64
C TYR A 209 24.95 -0.73 -1.78
N ALA A 210 26.21 -0.31 -1.97
CA ALA A 210 26.57 1.05 -2.33
C ALA A 210 27.37 1.06 -3.64
N ILE A 211 27.48 2.23 -4.26
CA ILE A 211 28.22 2.44 -5.50
C ILE A 211 29.55 3.13 -5.17
N ARG A 212 30.64 2.52 -5.58
CA ARG A 212 31.99 3.13 -5.52
C ARG A 212 32.38 3.58 -6.91
N VAL A 213 32.77 4.85 -7.01
CA VAL A 213 33.29 5.48 -8.21
C VAL A 213 34.73 5.90 -7.94
N GLU A 214 35.67 5.31 -8.69
CA GLU A 214 37.10 5.61 -8.60
C GLU A 214 37.47 6.49 -9.79
N PHE A 215 38.21 7.56 -9.52
CA PHE A 215 38.62 8.55 -10.52
C PHE A 215 40.11 8.50 -10.77
N PHE A 216 40.49 8.72 -12.04
CA PHE A 216 41.86 9.05 -12.42
C PHE A 216 41.86 10.46 -13.08
N GLY A 217 42.21 11.47 -12.29
CA GLY A 217 41.93 12.86 -12.68
C GLY A 217 40.44 13.14 -12.78
N ASP A 218 39.99 13.58 -13.95
CA ASP A 218 38.56 13.84 -14.24
C ASP A 218 37.87 12.67 -14.96
N GLU A 219 38.58 11.56 -15.20
CA GLU A 219 38.01 10.37 -15.83
C GLU A 219 37.49 9.39 -14.78
N VAL A 220 36.32 8.81 -15.04
CA VAL A 220 35.77 7.70 -14.25
C VAL A 220 36.51 6.42 -14.62
N ASP A 221 37.51 6.06 -13.82
CA ASP A 221 38.34 4.87 -14.05
C ASP A 221 37.57 3.58 -13.79
N ARG A 222 36.84 3.51 -12.68
CA ARG A 222 36.10 2.30 -12.30
C ARG A 222 34.82 2.61 -11.56
N ILE A 223 33.79 1.81 -11.82
CA ILE A 223 32.52 1.81 -11.07
C ILE A 223 32.30 0.41 -10.50
N SER A 224 31.97 0.28 -9.23
CA SER A 224 31.67 -1.01 -8.58
C SER A 224 30.53 -0.93 -7.59
N GLU A 225 29.74 -1.98 -7.52
CA GLU A 225 28.86 -2.23 -6.38
C GLU A 225 29.72 -2.78 -5.24
N ILE A 226 29.52 -2.24 -4.07
CA ILE A 226 30.24 -2.64 -2.85
C ILE A 226 29.26 -2.98 -1.74
N ASN A 227 29.68 -3.82 -0.81
CA ASN A 227 29.00 -3.95 0.47
C ASN A 227 29.28 -2.68 1.31
N PRO A 228 28.26 -1.94 1.78
CA PRO A 228 28.47 -0.66 2.47
C PRO A 228 29.19 -0.80 3.82
N VAL A 229 29.09 -1.97 4.47
CA VAL A 229 29.72 -2.26 5.77
C VAL A 229 31.18 -2.70 5.60
N THR A 230 31.44 -3.66 4.72
CA THR A 230 32.79 -4.23 4.55
C THR A 230 33.63 -3.50 3.51
N GLY A 231 33.02 -2.71 2.64
CA GLY A 231 33.68 -2.05 1.51
C GLY A 231 34.14 -3.00 0.39
N GLN A 232 33.80 -4.29 0.47
CA GLN A 232 34.19 -5.26 -0.54
C GLN A 232 33.40 -5.08 -1.83
N ALA A 233 34.09 -5.04 -2.97
CA ALA A 233 33.47 -4.99 -4.28
C ALA A 233 32.75 -6.32 -4.58
N GLN A 234 31.49 -6.24 -4.95
CA GLN A 234 30.64 -7.36 -5.32
C GLN A 234 30.57 -7.54 -6.84
N ARG A 235 30.49 -6.42 -7.56
CA ARG A 235 30.34 -6.39 -9.02
C ARG A 235 30.97 -5.14 -9.61
N VAL A 236 31.59 -5.25 -10.78
CA VAL A 236 32.05 -4.10 -11.57
C VAL A 236 30.98 -3.71 -12.56
N LEU A 237 30.74 -2.41 -12.71
CA LEU A 237 29.73 -1.83 -13.58
C LEU A 237 30.38 -1.01 -14.68
N GLN A 238 29.80 -1.07 -15.90
CA GLN A 238 30.19 -0.20 -17.02
C GLN A 238 29.46 1.16 -16.97
N HIS A 239 28.30 1.17 -16.32
CA HIS A 239 27.41 2.33 -16.23
C HIS A 239 26.59 2.25 -14.95
N VAL A 240 26.30 3.41 -14.35
CA VAL A 240 25.37 3.54 -13.24
C VAL A 240 24.56 4.83 -13.40
N ALA A 241 23.27 4.76 -13.03
CA ALA A 241 22.39 5.90 -12.88
C ALA A 241 22.12 6.11 -11.37
N ILE A 242 22.39 7.31 -10.86
CA ILE A 242 22.08 7.68 -9.47
C ILE A 242 20.85 8.59 -9.49
N TYR A 243 19.77 8.10 -8.92
CA TYR A 243 18.49 8.82 -8.85
C TYR A 243 18.46 9.74 -7.61
N PRO A 244 17.67 10.84 -7.67
CA PRO A 244 17.52 11.74 -6.53
C PRO A 244 17.05 11.05 -5.25
N ALA A 245 17.54 11.52 -4.11
CA ALA A 245 17.16 11.03 -2.78
C ALA A 245 15.78 11.55 -2.31
N SER A 246 15.10 12.37 -3.10
CA SER A 246 13.74 12.85 -2.85
C SER A 246 12.97 12.92 -4.17
N HIS A 247 11.68 12.63 -4.13
CA HIS A 247 10.81 12.85 -5.29
C HIS A 247 10.54 14.34 -5.55
N TYR A 248 10.66 15.19 -4.53
CA TYR A 248 10.48 16.64 -4.64
C TYR A 248 11.81 17.35 -4.89
N VAL A 249 12.47 17.04 -6.00
CA VAL A 249 13.67 17.74 -6.46
C VAL A 249 13.34 18.68 -7.60
N THR A 250 13.99 19.83 -7.62
CA THR A 250 13.84 20.84 -8.68
C THR A 250 15.11 21.67 -8.80
N THR A 251 15.25 22.34 -9.95
CA THR A 251 16.41 23.20 -10.20
C THR A 251 16.34 24.47 -9.35
N LYS A 252 17.50 25.06 -9.07
CA LYS A 252 17.60 26.33 -8.31
C LYS A 252 16.77 27.45 -8.94
N ASP A 253 16.80 27.59 -10.27
CA ASP A 253 16.03 28.59 -10.98
C ASP A 253 14.51 28.42 -10.84
N LYS A 254 14.03 27.17 -10.82
CA LYS A 254 12.61 26.88 -10.55
C LYS A 254 12.24 27.21 -9.10
N MET A 255 13.14 26.92 -8.15
CA MET A 255 12.92 27.23 -6.74
C MET A 255 12.85 28.73 -6.50
N GLU A 256 13.73 29.54 -7.12
CA GLU A 256 13.69 31.00 -7.02
C GLU A 256 12.41 31.59 -7.60
N ARG A 257 11.95 31.10 -8.75
CA ARG A 257 10.65 31.47 -9.33
C ARG A 257 9.49 31.10 -8.43
N ALA A 258 9.52 29.91 -7.86
CA ALA A 258 8.50 29.46 -6.92
C ALA A 258 8.45 30.36 -5.67
N ALA A 259 9.62 30.71 -5.10
CA ALA A 259 9.70 31.59 -3.95
C ALA A 259 9.07 32.98 -4.24
N ALA A 260 9.35 33.55 -5.41
CA ALA A 260 8.76 34.82 -5.82
C ALA A 260 7.23 34.77 -6.00
N GLU A 261 6.72 33.64 -6.52
CA GLU A 261 5.26 33.43 -6.64
C GLU A 261 4.59 33.22 -5.28
N ILE A 262 5.22 32.46 -4.39
CA ILE A 262 4.74 32.26 -3.00
C ILE A 262 4.68 33.60 -2.26
N GLU A 263 5.68 34.47 -2.41
CA GLU A 263 5.68 35.82 -1.83
C GLU A 263 4.51 36.68 -2.35
N ARG A 264 4.21 36.60 -3.63
CA ARG A 264 3.08 37.31 -4.23
C ARG A 264 1.75 36.79 -3.68
N GLU A 265 1.56 35.46 -3.66
CA GLU A 265 0.34 34.84 -3.11
C GLU A 265 0.17 35.16 -1.61
N LEU A 266 1.29 35.20 -0.85
CA LEU A 266 1.30 35.63 0.55
C LEU A 266 0.81 37.07 0.70
N ALA A 267 1.35 38.02 -0.10
CA ALA A 267 0.97 39.40 -0.02
C ALA A 267 -0.53 39.61 -0.32
N GLU A 268 -1.04 38.92 -1.35
CA GLU A 268 -2.47 38.95 -1.71
C GLU A 268 -3.34 38.36 -0.59
N ARG A 269 -2.96 37.22 -0.04
CA ARG A 269 -3.74 36.55 1.00
C ARG A 269 -3.71 37.28 2.33
N LYS A 270 -2.56 37.83 2.72
CA LYS A 270 -2.40 38.68 3.91
C LYS A 270 -3.31 39.90 3.82
N LYS A 271 -3.26 40.64 2.70
CA LYS A 271 -4.13 41.76 2.47
C LYS A 271 -5.62 41.40 2.54
N TRP A 272 -5.99 40.25 1.97
CA TRP A 272 -7.36 39.77 2.05
C TRP A 272 -7.82 39.58 3.51
N PHE A 273 -6.97 38.99 4.35
CA PHE A 273 -7.26 38.82 5.78
C PHE A 273 -7.39 40.16 6.50
N GLU A 274 -6.47 41.10 6.24
CA GLU A 274 -6.51 42.43 6.84
C GLU A 274 -7.80 43.19 6.46
N ASP A 275 -8.15 43.18 5.17
CA ASP A 275 -9.36 43.81 4.64
C ASP A 275 -10.67 43.23 5.23
N HIS A 276 -10.63 41.98 5.71
CA HIS A 276 -11.75 41.27 6.35
C HIS A 276 -11.67 41.27 7.89
N GLY A 277 -10.74 42.03 8.50
CA GLY A 277 -10.58 42.11 9.95
C GLY A 277 -10.01 40.86 10.63
N LYS A 278 -9.45 39.93 9.84
CA LYS A 278 -8.84 38.67 10.33
C LYS A 278 -7.34 38.86 10.59
N LEU A 279 -7.01 39.69 11.61
CA LEU A 279 -5.63 40.11 11.88
C LEU A 279 -4.74 38.96 12.41
N ILE A 280 -5.32 38.02 13.16
CA ILE A 280 -4.60 36.86 13.70
C ILE A 280 -4.20 35.94 12.55
N GLU A 281 -5.11 35.66 11.62
CA GLU A 281 -4.88 34.86 10.44
C GLU A 281 -3.84 35.51 9.52
N ALA A 282 -3.89 36.86 9.37
CA ALA A 282 -2.89 37.60 8.60
C ALA A 282 -1.48 37.46 9.20
N GLN A 283 -1.35 37.58 10.51
CA GLN A 283 -0.07 37.42 11.19
C GLN A 283 0.45 35.99 11.09
N ARG A 284 -0.44 35.00 11.32
CA ARG A 284 -0.11 33.57 11.28
C ARG A 284 0.43 33.12 9.93
N ILE A 285 -0.27 33.48 8.86
CA ILE A 285 0.16 33.12 7.50
C ILE A 285 1.46 33.80 7.10
N ASP A 286 1.65 35.09 7.50
CA ASP A 286 2.86 35.85 7.22
C ASP A 286 4.08 35.22 7.89
N GLN A 287 4.00 34.92 9.18
CA GLN A 287 5.07 34.27 9.95
C GLN A 287 5.46 32.91 9.36
N ARG A 288 4.47 32.05 9.16
CA ARG A 288 4.70 30.68 8.67
C ARG A 288 5.32 30.70 7.28
N THR A 289 4.74 31.45 6.35
CA THR A 289 5.21 31.44 4.97
C THR A 289 6.58 32.07 4.81
N ARG A 290 6.91 33.13 5.58
CA ARG A 290 8.25 33.71 5.55
C ARG A 290 9.31 32.75 6.07
N TYR A 291 9.01 32.00 7.14
CA TYR A 291 9.89 30.96 7.64
C TYR A 291 10.11 29.85 6.60
N ASP A 292 9.03 29.37 5.97
CA ASP A 292 9.13 28.35 4.93
C ASP A 292 9.97 28.85 3.73
N LEU A 293 9.81 30.13 3.31
CA LEU A 293 10.60 30.75 2.24
C LEU A 293 12.09 30.88 2.59
N GLU A 294 12.42 31.25 3.82
CA GLU A 294 13.81 31.30 4.30
C GLU A 294 14.46 29.94 4.22
N MET A 295 13.79 28.90 4.74
CA MET A 295 14.27 27.51 4.67
C MET A 295 14.45 27.04 3.22
N MET A 296 13.52 27.38 2.33
CA MET A 296 13.62 27.04 0.89
C MET A 296 14.83 27.71 0.23
N ARG A 297 15.15 28.95 0.57
CA ARG A 297 16.29 29.68 0.00
C ARG A 297 17.62 29.16 0.51
N GLU A 298 17.73 28.92 1.82
CA GLU A 298 18.98 28.50 2.46
C GLU A 298 19.28 27.01 2.25
N LEU A 299 18.27 26.14 2.46
CA LEU A 299 18.40 24.70 2.41
C LEU A 299 17.81 24.07 1.15
N GLY A 300 17.06 24.86 0.36
CA GLY A 300 16.29 24.39 -0.79
C GLY A 300 15.13 23.46 -0.41
N TYR A 301 14.72 23.42 0.85
CA TYR A 301 13.66 22.58 1.39
C TYR A 301 13.01 23.25 2.62
N CYS A 302 11.73 22.95 2.88
CA CYS A 302 11.06 23.28 4.13
C CYS A 302 10.12 22.15 4.57
N THR A 303 9.79 22.09 5.84
CA THR A 303 8.80 21.14 6.36
C THR A 303 7.43 21.45 5.77
N GLY A 304 6.82 20.46 5.08
CA GLY A 304 5.56 20.65 4.37
C GLY A 304 5.69 21.29 2.98
N ILE A 305 6.87 21.14 2.35
CA ILE A 305 7.15 21.64 0.99
C ILE A 305 6.11 21.16 -0.04
N GLU A 306 5.49 20.01 0.20
CA GLU A 306 4.42 19.48 -0.62
C GLU A 306 3.23 20.45 -0.77
N ASN A 307 2.97 21.32 0.21
CA ASN A 307 1.90 22.33 0.13
C ASN A 307 2.18 23.41 -0.93
N TYR A 308 3.43 23.55 -1.35
CA TYR A 308 3.87 24.47 -2.42
C TYR A 308 4.13 23.74 -3.75
N SER A 309 3.82 22.45 -3.86
CA SER A 309 4.14 21.61 -5.03
C SER A 309 3.60 22.17 -6.34
N ARG A 310 2.42 22.79 -6.35
CA ARG A 310 1.86 23.48 -7.53
C ARG A 310 2.77 24.60 -8.02
N VAL A 311 3.20 25.44 -7.11
CA VAL A 311 4.03 26.61 -7.43
C VAL A 311 5.43 26.18 -7.88
N ILE A 312 6.02 25.19 -7.17
CA ILE A 312 7.33 24.64 -7.50
C ILE A 312 7.34 24.03 -8.90
N SER A 313 6.29 23.27 -9.26
CA SER A 313 6.16 22.67 -10.59
C SER A 313 5.71 23.65 -11.69
N GLY A 314 5.31 24.88 -11.32
CA GLY A 314 4.82 25.89 -12.26
C GLY A 314 3.45 25.57 -12.86
N ARG A 315 2.67 24.70 -12.22
CA ARG A 315 1.31 24.33 -12.68
C ARG A 315 0.31 25.45 -12.44
N ALA A 316 -0.71 25.52 -13.29
CA ALA A 316 -1.83 26.45 -13.11
C ALA A 316 -2.64 26.12 -11.86
N PRO A 317 -3.25 27.11 -11.17
CA PRO A 317 -4.15 26.87 -10.05
C PRO A 317 -5.29 25.92 -10.43
N GLY A 318 -5.59 24.95 -9.54
CA GLY A 318 -6.65 23.95 -9.75
C GLY A 318 -6.29 22.79 -10.67
N SER A 319 -5.12 22.79 -11.31
CA SER A 319 -4.66 21.68 -12.16
C SER A 319 -4.40 20.39 -11.33
N PRO A 320 -4.54 19.20 -11.94
CA PRO A 320 -4.26 17.96 -11.25
C PRO A 320 -2.80 17.86 -10.82
N PRO A 321 -2.50 17.24 -9.66
CA PRO A 321 -1.12 16.99 -9.27
C PRO A 321 -0.48 15.95 -10.17
N THR A 322 0.84 15.96 -10.24
CA THR A 322 1.64 14.85 -10.76
C THR A 322 1.65 13.72 -9.75
N THR A 323 1.46 12.50 -10.18
CA THR A 323 1.29 11.31 -9.34
C THR A 323 2.15 10.16 -9.82
N LEU A 324 2.10 9.00 -9.18
CA LEU A 324 2.82 7.82 -9.66
C LEU A 324 2.39 7.41 -11.08
N LEU A 325 1.12 7.63 -11.45
CA LEU A 325 0.62 7.28 -12.78
C LEU A 325 1.36 8.04 -13.88
N ASP A 326 1.85 9.25 -13.60
CA ASP A 326 2.60 10.08 -14.54
C ASP A 326 4.07 9.61 -14.72
N TYR A 327 4.55 8.68 -13.91
CA TYR A 327 5.86 8.01 -14.07
C TYR A 327 5.80 6.81 -15.00
N PHE A 328 4.61 6.28 -15.25
CA PHE A 328 4.42 5.18 -16.19
C PHE A 328 4.49 5.65 -17.65
N PRO A 329 4.96 4.80 -18.57
CA PRO A 329 4.81 5.08 -20.00
C PRO A 329 3.33 5.03 -20.41
N GLU A 330 2.97 5.71 -21.50
CA GLU A 330 1.58 5.86 -21.95
C GLU A 330 0.84 4.52 -22.15
N ASP A 331 1.55 3.46 -22.50
CA ASP A 331 0.99 2.15 -22.82
C ASP A 331 0.89 1.20 -21.62
N PHE A 332 1.02 1.71 -20.40
CA PHE A 332 0.90 0.84 -19.23
C PHE A 332 -0.49 0.24 -19.07
N LEU A 333 -0.56 -0.92 -18.41
CA LEU A 333 -1.80 -1.62 -18.08
C LEU A 333 -2.15 -1.39 -16.60
N LEU A 334 -3.40 -1.03 -16.34
CA LEU A 334 -3.92 -0.88 -14.98
C LEU A 334 -4.74 -2.12 -14.58
N PHE A 335 -4.37 -2.75 -13.47
CA PHE A 335 -5.25 -3.67 -12.75
C PHE A 335 -5.77 -3.00 -11.48
N VAL A 336 -7.07 -3.09 -11.24
CA VAL A 336 -7.69 -2.60 -9.99
C VAL A 336 -8.23 -3.81 -9.25
N ASP A 337 -7.50 -4.26 -8.23
CA ASP A 337 -7.92 -5.40 -7.42
C ASP A 337 -8.97 -5.00 -6.39
N GLU A 338 -9.91 -5.92 -6.11
CA GLU A 338 -11.12 -5.66 -5.31
C GLU A 338 -11.77 -4.32 -5.69
N SER A 339 -12.00 -4.14 -7.00
CA SER A 339 -12.39 -2.87 -7.62
C SER A 339 -13.66 -2.26 -7.02
N HIS A 340 -14.61 -3.10 -6.60
CA HIS A 340 -15.84 -2.69 -5.91
C HIS A 340 -15.61 -1.91 -4.60
N VAL A 341 -14.40 -1.97 -4.02
CA VAL A 341 -13.97 -1.18 -2.86
C VAL A 341 -12.95 -0.13 -3.27
N THR A 342 -12.02 -0.49 -4.13
CA THR A 342 -10.90 0.37 -4.53
C THR A 342 -11.38 1.62 -5.29
N LEU A 343 -12.30 1.48 -6.24
CA LEU A 343 -12.82 2.62 -7.01
C LEU A 343 -13.63 3.62 -6.16
N PRO A 344 -14.56 3.19 -5.29
CA PRO A 344 -15.20 4.09 -4.33
C PRO A 344 -14.21 4.81 -3.41
N GLN A 345 -13.14 4.13 -2.99
CA GLN A 345 -12.09 4.75 -2.18
C GLN A 345 -11.34 5.84 -2.96
N VAL A 346 -10.92 5.59 -4.20
CA VAL A 346 -10.31 6.61 -5.07
C VAL A 346 -11.23 7.82 -5.20
N ARG A 347 -12.54 7.59 -5.40
CA ARG A 347 -13.54 8.66 -5.53
C ARG A 347 -13.70 9.51 -4.26
N ALA A 348 -13.61 8.89 -3.09
CA ALA A 348 -13.81 9.56 -1.80
C ALA A 348 -12.62 10.40 -1.32
N MET A 349 -11.37 10.05 -1.74
CA MET A 349 -10.15 10.65 -1.22
C MET A 349 -10.07 12.17 -1.42
N TYR A 350 -10.48 12.68 -2.56
CA TYR A 350 -10.43 14.12 -2.86
C TYR A 350 -11.27 14.96 -1.89
N ASN A 351 -12.50 14.56 -1.62
CA ASN A 351 -13.42 15.33 -0.79
C ASN A 351 -12.95 15.43 0.66
N GLY A 352 -12.39 14.33 1.21
CA GLY A 352 -11.84 14.32 2.56
C GLY A 352 -10.63 15.25 2.72
N ASP A 353 -9.70 15.25 1.76
CA ASP A 353 -8.53 16.15 1.77
C ASP A 353 -8.96 17.61 1.60
N ARG A 354 -9.90 17.89 0.71
CA ARG A 354 -10.41 19.24 0.44
C ARG A 354 -11.03 19.86 1.69
N ALA A 355 -11.95 19.16 2.35
CA ALA A 355 -12.64 19.66 3.54
C ALA A 355 -11.65 20.02 4.68
N ARG A 356 -10.63 19.18 4.89
CA ARG A 356 -9.57 19.45 5.87
C ARG A 356 -8.77 20.72 5.52
N LYS A 357 -8.39 20.92 4.27
CA LYS A 357 -7.59 22.07 3.82
C LYS A 357 -8.38 23.36 3.80
N GLU A 358 -9.69 23.32 3.62
CA GLU A 358 -10.54 24.52 3.69
C GLU A 358 -10.36 25.24 5.02
N SER A 359 -10.42 24.51 6.14
CA SER A 359 -10.17 25.10 7.46
C SER A 359 -8.74 25.64 7.60
N LEU A 360 -7.72 24.95 7.10
CA LEU A 360 -6.33 25.41 7.19
C LEU A 360 -6.08 26.72 6.40
N VAL A 361 -6.68 26.85 5.22
CA VAL A 361 -6.53 28.03 4.39
C VAL A 361 -7.41 29.19 4.89
N GLU A 362 -8.63 28.91 5.34
CA GLU A 362 -9.55 29.93 5.83
C GLU A 362 -9.06 30.61 7.12
N TYR A 363 -8.35 29.85 7.97
CA TYR A 363 -7.84 30.33 9.26
C TYR A 363 -6.33 30.66 9.25
N GLY A 364 -5.73 30.82 8.07
CA GLY A 364 -4.37 31.36 7.90
C GLY A 364 -3.24 30.40 8.28
N PHE A 365 -3.46 29.09 8.29
CA PHE A 365 -2.40 28.10 8.50
C PHE A 365 -1.67 27.72 7.22
N ARG A 366 -2.35 27.83 6.06
CA ARG A 366 -1.78 27.53 4.74
C ARG A 366 -2.24 28.54 3.70
N LEU A 367 -1.40 28.74 2.67
CA LEU A 367 -1.76 29.50 1.49
C LEU A 367 -2.75 28.74 0.60
N PRO A 368 -3.51 29.43 -0.26
CA PRO A 368 -4.43 28.80 -1.21
C PRO A 368 -3.78 27.74 -2.12
N CYS A 369 -2.50 27.89 -2.49
CA CYS A 369 -1.78 26.90 -3.29
C CYS A 369 -1.72 25.49 -2.65
N ALA A 370 -1.89 25.40 -1.33
CA ALA A 370 -1.97 24.12 -0.62
C ALA A 370 -3.17 23.26 -1.06
N PHE A 371 -4.23 23.85 -1.62
CA PHE A 371 -5.35 23.10 -2.18
C PHE A 371 -4.96 22.19 -3.33
N ASP A 372 -3.91 22.52 -4.06
CA ASP A 372 -3.46 21.79 -5.24
C ASP A 372 -2.46 20.67 -4.92
N ASN A 373 -2.05 20.56 -3.65
CA ASN A 373 -1.42 19.34 -3.11
C ASN A 373 -2.51 18.38 -2.64
N ARG A 374 -3.09 17.64 -3.51
CA ARG A 374 -4.30 16.84 -3.30
C ARG A 374 -4.22 15.50 -4.04
N PRO A 375 -5.04 14.50 -3.69
CA PRO A 375 -5.21 13.36 -4.56
C PRO A 375 -5.91 13.77 -5.87
N LEU A 376 -5.79 12.94 -6.90
CA LEU A 376 -6.56 13.09 -8.12
C LEU A 376 -8.08 13.04 -7.81
N LYS A 377 -8.85 13.84 -8.55
CA LYS A 377 -10.28 13.62 -8.66
C LYS A 377 -10.54 12.37 -9.49
N PHE A 378 -11.68 11.74 -9.30
CA PHE A 378 -11.99 10.49 -10.03
C PHE A 378 -11.92 10.64 -11.56
N PRO A 379 -12.47 11.68 -12.20
CA PRO A 379 -12.29 11.89 -13.62
C PRO A 379 -10.83 12.09 -14.05
N GLU A 380 -10.04 12.79 -13.22
CA GLU A 380 -8.60 12.96 -13.48
C GLU A 380 -7.83 11.64 -13.38
N PHE A 381 -8.27 10.72 -12.52
CA PHE A 381 -7.73 9.37 -12.45
C PHE A 381 -8.09 8.57 -13.71
N GLU A 382 -9.35 8.68 -14.19
CA GLU A 382 -9.81 8.02 -15.43
C GLU A 382 -9.03 8.48 -16.67
N GLU A 383 -8.61 9.75 -16.71
CA GLU A 383 -7.80 10.30 -17.80
C GLU A 383 -6.34 9.81 -17.81
N ARG A 384 -5.85 9.20 -16.71
CA ARG A 384 -4.45 8.78 -16.58
C ARG A 384 -4.15 7.38 -17.10
N TYR A 385 -5.17 6.56 -17.33
CA TYR A 385 -4.98 5.23 -17.91
C TYR A 385 -5.73 5.08 -19.24
N HIS A 386 -5.19 4.25 -20.10
CA HIS A 386 -5.80 3.95 -21.39
C HIS A 386 -6.56 2.63 -21.38
N GLN A 387 -6.07 1.65 -20.63
CA GLN A 387 -6.69 0.34 -20.52
C GLN A 387 -6.62 -0.16 -19.07
N ALA A 388 -7.75 -0.65 -18.58
CA ALA A 388 -7.86 -1.20 -17.23
C ALA A 388 -8.57 -2.56 -17.21
N VAL A 389 -8.17 -3.38 -16.24
CA VAL A 389 -8.88 -4.61 -15.86
C VAL A 389 -9.31 -4.49 -14.39
N PHE A 390 -10.60 -4.42 -14.17
CA PHE A 390 -11.22 -4.40 -12.85
C PHE A 390 -11.40 -5.82 -12.36
N VAL A 391 -10.79 -6.15 -11.22
CA VAL A 391 -10.79 -7.51 -10.66
C VAL A 391 -11.67 -7.52 -9.43
N SER A 392 -12.73 -8.31 -9.44
CA SER A 392 -13.66 -8.42 -8.31
C SER A 392 -14.46 -9.72 -8.34
N ALA A 393 -14.83 -10.23 -7.15
CA ALA A 393 -15.84 -11.28 -7.03
C ALA A 393 -17.27 -10.74 -7.09
N THR A 394 -17.42 -9.43 -6.86
CA THR A 394 -18.70 -8.70 -6.78
C THR A 394 -18.52 -7.30 -7.39
N PRO A 395 -18.39 -7.19 -8.74
CA PRO A 395 -18.24 -5.90 -9.40
C PRO A 395 -19.37 -4.93 -9.01
N GLY A 396 -19.03 -3.66 -8.78
CA GLY A 396 -19.96 -2.60 -8.46
C GLY A 396 -20.68 -2.04 -9.69
N ASP A 397 -21.48 -0.99 -9.48
CA ASP A 397 -22.23 -0.37 -10.56
C ASP A 397 -21.32 0.28 -11.60
N TYR A 398 -20.24 0.92 -11.16
CA TYR A 398 -19.30 1.55 -12.08
C TYR A 398 -18.70 0.54 -13.08
N GLU A 399 -18.23 -0.60 -12.58
CA GLU A 399 -17.66 -1.64 -13.43
C GLU A 399 -18.69 -2.25 -14.38
N ARG A 400 -19.94 -2.43 -13.93
CA ARG A 400 -21.04 -2.96 -14.75
C ARG A 400 -21.43 -2.00 -15.87
N GLU A 401 -21.40 -0.69 -15.61
CA GLU A 401 -21.79 0.34 -16.57
C GLU A 401 -20.70 0.64 -17.60
N HIS A 402 -19.42 0.48 -17.25
CA HIS A 402 -18.29 0.89 -18.09
C HIS A 402 -17.52 -0.27 -18.72
N ALA A 403 -17.75 -1.51 -18.30
CA ALA A 403 -17.03 -2.64 -18.85
C ALA A 403 -17.37 -2.92 -20.32
N ASP A 404 -16.36 -2.88 -21.19
CA ASP A 404 -16.49 -3.30 -22.59
C ASP A 404 -16.71 -4.82 -22.70
N GLN A 405 -16.14 -5.59 -21.76
CA GLN A 405 -16.36 -7.03 -21.62
C GLN A 405 -16.13 -7.53 -20.21
N VAL A 406 -16.72 -8.70 -19.91
CA VAL A 406 -16.60 -9.39 -18.63
C VAL A 406 -16.05 -10.80 -18.88
N ALA A 407 -14.93 -11.13 -18.24
CA ALA A 407 -14.38 -12.48 -18.18
C ALA A 407 -14.77 -13.11 -16.83
N GLU A 408 -15.53 -14.21 -16.86
CA GLU A 408 -15.96 -14.90 -15.64
C GLU A 408 -14.97 -16.01 -15.26
N GLN A 409 -14.58 -16.06 -13.99
CA GLN A 409 -13.68 -17.05 -13.42
C GLN A 409 -14.25 -17.59 -12.10
N VAL A 410 -15.14 -18.56 -12.18
CA VAL A 410 -15.86 -19.15 -11.06
C VAL A 410 -15.21 -20.45 -10.60
N ILE A 411 -14.64 -21.23 -11.52
CA ILE A 411 -14.06 -22.52 -11.21
C ILE A 411 -12.78 -22.39 -10.39
N ARG A 412 -12.77 -23.01 -9.20
CA ARG A 412 -11.57 -23.14 -8.36
C ARG A 412 -10.78 -24.37 -8.76
N PRO A 413 -9.48 -24.27 -9.03
CA PRO A 413 -8.64 -25.42 -9.37
C PRO A 413 -8.63 -26.52 -8.29
N THR A 414 -8.88 -26.16 -7.04
CA THR A 414 -8.95 -27.08 -5.89
C THR A 414 -10.25 -27.89 -5.82
N GLY A 415 -11.21 -27.59 -6.68
CA GLY A 415 -12.53 -28.23 -6.66
C GLY A 415 -13.44 -27.78 -5.52
N LEU A 416 -13.02 -26.85 -4.66
CA LEU A 416 -13.81 -26.38 -3.53
C LEU A 416 -15.10 -25.70 -3.99
N LEU A 417 -16.22 -26.16 -3.45
CA LEU A 417 -17.54 -25.59 -3.70
C LEU A 417 -17.73 -24.31 -2.86
N ASP A 418 -18.61 -23.41 -3.32
CA ASP A 418 -19.15 -22.39 -2.45
C ASP A 418 -19.91 -23.03 -1.28
N PRO A 419 -19.93 -22.41 -0.09
CA PRO A 419 -20.55 -23.01 1.08
C PRO A 419 -22.07 -23.18 0.90
N ARG A 420 -22.65 -24.12 1.64
CA ARG A 420 -24.09 -24.20 1.76
C ARG A 420 -24.60 -23.01 2.57
N VAL A 421 -25.71 -22.42 2.16
CA VAL A 421 -26.35 -21.31 2.88
C VAL A 421 -27.68 -21.78 3.42
N GLU A 422 -27.85 -21.67 4.74
CA GLU A 422 -29.10 -21.98 5.45
C GLU A 422 -29.69 -20.72 6.05
N VAL A 423 -31.01 -20.58 6.01
CA VAL A 423 -31.73 -19.50 6.70
C VAL A 423 -32.41 -20.13 7.92
N ARG A 424 -32.16 -19.58 9.10
CA ARG A 424 -32.75 -20.03 10.35
C ARG A 424 -33.45 -18.86 11.06
N PRO A 425 -34.48 -19.12 11.90
CA PRO A 425 -35.23 -18.07 12.58
C PRO A 425 -34.34 -17.26 13.57
N VAL A 426 -34.72 -16.01 13.82
CA VAL A 426 -34.04 -15.15 14.79
C VAL A 426 -34.33 -15.60 16.22
N GLU A 427 -35.54 -16.14 16.49
CA GLU A 427 -35.89 -16.68 17.80
C GLU A 427 -35.01 -17.91 18.13
N GLY A 428 -34.31 -17.88 19.25
CA GLY A 428 -33.38 -18.93 19.66
C GLY A 428 -32.03 -18.94 18.93
N GLN A 429 -31.73 -17.92 18.11
CA GLN A 429 -30.52 -17.87 17.29
C GLN A 429 -29.22 -18.04 18.08
N ILE A 430 -29.14 -17.58 19.33
CA ILE A 430 -27.92 -17.64 20.13
C ILE A 430 -27.67 -19.07 20.62
N ASP A 431 -28.70 -19.77 21.08
CA ASP A 431 -28.57 -21.17 21.54
C ASP A 431 -28.23 -22.10 20.36
N ASP A 432 -28.90 -21.94 19.23
CA ASP A 432 -28.62 -22.68 17.99
C ASP A 432 -27.18 -22.42 17.52
N LEU A 433 -26.72 -21.16 17.54
CA LEU A 433 -25.36 -20.80 17.18
C LEU A 433 -24.32 -21.41 18.13
N VAL A 434 -24.58 -21.45 19.43
CA VAL A 434 -23.67 -22.05 20.41
C VAL A 434 -23.54 -23.57 20.16
N ASP A 435 -24.61 -24.25 19.85
CA ASP A 435 -24.58 -25.67 19.55
C ASP A 435 -23.79 -25.96 18.25
N GLU A 436 -23.98 -25.16 17.20
CA GLU A 436 -23.20 -25.24 15.97
C GLU A 436 -21.71 -24.96 16.19
N ILE A 437 -21.38 -23.97 17.04
CA ILE A 437 -19.99 -23.68 17.42
C ILE A 437 -19.35 -24.89 18.12
N ARG A 438 -20.04 -25.51 19.08
CA ARG A 438 -19.54 -26.70 19.79
C ARG A 438 -19.22 -27.85 18.81
N LEU A 439 -20.08 -28.11 17.83
CA LEU A 439 -19.84 -29.11 16.79
C LEU A 439 -18.57 -28.79 15.95
N ARG A 440 -18.26 -27.50 15.71
CA ARG A 440 -17.05 -27.10 15.00
C ARG A 440 -15.80 -27.24 15.87
N ILE A 441 -15.89 -26.92 17.16
CA ILE A 441 -14.81 -27.10 18.13
C ILE A 441 -14.40 -28.57 18.23
N GLU A 442 -15.36 -29.49 18.27
CA GLU A 442 -15.10 -30.92 18.28
C GLU A 442 -14.31 -31.40 17.04
N ARG A 443 -14.49 -30.72 15.90
CA ARG A 443 -13.78 -31.01 14.65
C ARG A 443 -12.48 -30.21 14.49
N ASN A 444 -12.11 -29.43 15.50
CA ASN A 444 -10.98 -28.50 15.45
C ASN A 444 -11.09 -27.45 14.33
N GLU A 445 -12.30 -27.00 14.05
CA GLU A 445 -12.63 -25.98 13.05
C GLU A 445 -12.93 -24.65 13.73
N ARG A 446 -12.97 -23.55 12.94
CA ARG A 446 -13.17 -22.18 13.45
C ARG A 446 -14.48 -21.61 12.94
N THR A 447 -15.01 -20.66 13.72
CA THR A 447 -16.28 -19.98 13.40
C THR A 447 -16.09 -18.45 13.32
N LEU A 448 -16.71 -17.85 12.32
CA LEU A 448 -16.87 -16.40 12.23
C LEU A 448 -18.32 -16.03 12.52
N VAL A 449 -18.56 -14.99 13.34
CA VAL A 449 -19.89 -14.49 13.66
C VAL A 449 -19.96 -13.00 13.34
N THR A 450 -20.90 -12.58 12.51
CA THR A 450 -21.08 -11.16 12.18
C THR A 450 -22.32 -10.59 12.83
N THR A 451 -22.16 -9.42 13.47
CA THR A 451 -23.22 -8.64 14.12
C THR A 451 -23.42 -7.29 13.42
N LEU A 452 -24.45 -6.54 13.80
CA LEU A 452 -24.74 -5.23 13.22
C LEU A 452 -24.04 -4.08 13.95
N THR A 453 -23.78 -4.23 15.25
CA THR A 453 -23.23 -3.16 16.08
C THR A 453 -22.06 -3.65 16.95
N LYS A 454 -21.20 -2.70 17.35
CA LYS A 454 -20.08 -2.95 18.27
C LYS A 454 -20.57 -3.54 19.60
N ARG A 455 -21.63 -2.93 20.15
CA ARG A 455 -22.21 -3.39 21.40
C ARG A 455 -22.71 -4.83 21.32
N MET A 456 -23.43 -5.20 20.24
CA MET A 456 -23.86 -6.59 20.04
C MET A 456 -22.68 -7.56 19.98
N ALA A 457 -21.57 -7.16 19.32
CA ALA A 457 -20.38 -8.00 19.25
C ALA A 457 -19.73 -8.20 20.63
N GLU A 458 -19.67 -7.15 21.44
CA GLU A 458 -19.13 -7.17 22.81
C GLU A 458 -20.03 -8.04 23.72
N ASP A 459 -21.33 -7.75 23.76
CA ASP A 459 -22.31 -8.47 24.59
C ASP A 459 -22.33 -9.97 24.24
N LEU A 460 -22.31 -10.31 22.94
CA LEU A 460 -22.27 -11.69 22.46
C LEU A 460 -20.97 -12.41 22.85
N THR A 461 -19.84 -11.71 22.74
CA THR A 461 -18.53 -12.24 23.12
C THR A 461 -18.48 -12.58 24.61
N ASP A 462 -19.00 -11.70 25.45
CA ASP A 462 -19.02 -11.90 26.90
C ASP A 462 -19.99 -13.02 27.29
N HIS A 463 -21.14 -13.11 26.63
CA HIS A 463 -22.08 -14.21 26.82
C HIS A 463 -21.42 -15.57 26.49
N MET A 464 -20.78 -15.68 25.31
CA MET A 464 -20.11 -16.92 24.87
C MET A 464 -18.93 -17.30 25.76
N LYS A 465 -18.15 -16.32 26.27
CA LYS A 465 -17.12 -16.57 27.29
C LYS A 465 -17.71 -17.13 28.58
N GLY A 466 -18.87 -16.60 29.01
CA GLY A 466 -19.60 -17.10 30.16
C GLY A 466 -20.04 -18.58 30.01
N LEU A 467 -20.23 -19.06 28.78
CA LEU A 467 -20.51 -20.45 28.43
C LEU A 467 -19.24 -21.32 28.26
N GLY A 468 -18.05 -20.76 28.55
CA GLY A 468 -16.78 -21.45 28.49
C GLY A 468 -16.18 -21.58 27.08
N LEU A 469 -16.69 -20.85 26.09
CA LEU A 469 -16.15 -20.84 24.74
C LEU A 469 -14.94 -19.90 24.63
N ARG A 470 -13.94 -20.26 23.85
CA ARG A 470 -12.77 -19.41 23.55
C ARG A 470 -13.12 -18.46 22.40
N VAL A 471 -13.49 -17.22 22.76
CA VAL A 471 -14.02 -16.22 21.82
C VAL A 471 -13.22 -14.94 21.92
N ARG A 472 -12.95 -14.32 20.76
CA ARG A 472 -12.50 -12.92 20.67
C ARG A 472 -13.45 -12.10 19.80
N TYR A 473 -13.48 -10.78 20.01
CA TYR A 473 -14.18 -9.88 19.12
C TYR A 473 -13.19 -8.95 18.39
N MET A 474 -13.59 -8.47 17.23
CA MET A 474 -12.82 -7.52 16.42
C MET A 474 -13.73 -6.41 15.88
N HIS A 475 -13.28 -5.15 16.03
CA HIS A 475 -13.99 -3.96 15.54
C HIS A 475 -13.05 -3.03 14.73
N SER A 476 -13.62 -1.93 14.18
CA SER A 476 -12.90 -0.99 13.32
C SER A 476 -11.70 -0.30 13.98
N ASP A 477 -11.75 -0.12 15.31
CA ASP A 477 -10.76 0.63 16.07
C ASP A 477 -9.52 -0.20 16.45
N VAL A 478 -9.54 -1.51 16.15
CA VAL A 478 -8.39 -2.40 16.35
C VAL A 478 -7.29 -2.04 15.35
N ALA A 479 -6.09 -1.78 15.86
CA ALA A 479 -4.93 -1.45 15.02
C ALA A 479 -4.63 -2.57 14.00
N ALA A 480 -4.07 -2.21 12.85
CA ALA A 480 -3.81 -3.17 11.77
C ALA A 480 -2.94 -4.36 12.22
N ILE A 481 -1.96 -4.11 13.09
CA ILE A 481 -1.05 -5.13 13.62
C ILE A 481 -1.81 -6.08 14.56
N GLU A 482 -2.56 -5.54 15.50
CA GLU A 482 -3.37 -6.33 16.44
C GLU A 482 -4.41 -7.17 15.69
N ARG A 483 -5.00 -6.64 14.61
CA ARG A 483 -5.89 -7.40 13.72
C ARG A 483 -5.18 -8.61 13.11
N MET A 484 -3.95 -8.46 12.65
CA MET A 484 -3.16 -9.57 12.09
C MET A 484 -2.84 -10.63 13.16
N GLU A 485 -2.56 -10.20 14.40
CA GLU A 485 -2.34 -11.11 15.52
C GLU A 485 -3.60 -11.90 15.88
N ILE A 486 -4.76 -11.23 15.96
CA ILE A 486 -6.05 -11.90 16.22
C ILE A 486 -6.33 -12.96 15.15
N ILE A 487 -6.09 -12.66 13.89
CA ILE A 487 -6.31 -13.60 12.78
C ILE A 487 -5.34 -14.78 12.84
N ARG A 488 -4.06 -14.52 13.13
CA ARG A 488 -3.06 -15.57 13.34
C ARG A 488 -3.48 -16.50 14.48
N ASP A 489 -3.88 -15.94 15.61
CA ASP A 489 -4.27 -16.69 16.81
C ASP A 489 -5.51 -17.55 16.56
N LEU A 490 -6.49 -17.03 15.76
CA LEU A 490 -7.63 -17.83 15.29
C LEU A 490 -7.16 -19.04 14.46
N ARG A 491 -6.24 -18.84 13.53
CA ARG A 491 -5.69 -19.90 12.68
C ARG A 491 -4.89 -20.92 13.47
N LEU A 492 -4.12 -20.49 14.45
CA LEU A 492 -3.36 -21.35 15.37
C LEU A 492 -4.25 -22.12 16.36
N GLY A 493 -5.50 -21.68 16.55
CA GLY A 493 -6.44 -22.31 17.48
C GLY A 493 -6.29 -21.86 18.93
N GLU A 494 -5.68 -20.71 19.17
CA GLU A 494 -5.65 -20.09 20.48
C GLU A 494 -7.07 -19.74 20.97
N PHE A 495 -7.98 -19.49 20.02
CA PHE A 495 -9.41 -19.36 20.26
C PHE A 495 -10.20 -19.90 19.06
N ASP A 496 -11.51 -20.17 19.24
CA ASP A 496 -12.32 -20.92 18.28
C ASP A 496 -13.31 -20.03 17.50
N VAL A 497 -13.71 -18.91 18.09
CA VAL A 497 -14.76 -18.05 17.54
C VAL A 497 -14.28 -16.61 17.46
N LEU A 498 -14.43 -16.00 16.28
CA LEU A 498 -14.20 -14.58 16.08
C LEU A 498 -15.54 -13.88 15.82
N VAL A 499 -15.89 -12.93 16.68
CA VAL A 499 -17.11 -12.10 16.56
C VAL A 499 -16.74 -10.72 16.07
N GLY A 500 -17.54 -10.12 15.19
CA GLY A 500 -17.33 -8.72 14.79
C GLY A 500 -18.41 -8.18 13.86
N ILE A 501 -18.32 -6.87 13.57
CA ILE A 501 -19.33 -6.18 12.77
C ILE A 501 -19.09 -6.41 11.28
N ASN A 502 -17.87 -6.22 10.86
CA ASN A 502 -17.46 -6.22 9.46
C ASN A 502 -16.20 -7.08 9.34
N LEU A 503 -16.37 -8.34 9.75
CA LEU A 503 -15.27 -9.27 9.75
C LEU A 503 -14.82 -9.52 8.32
N LEU A 504 -13.64 -8.99 8.02
CA LEU A 504 -12.86 -9.50 6.91
C LEU A 504 -13.51 -9.30 5.54
N ARG A 505 -13.88 -8.06 5.21
CA ARG A 505 -14.39 -7.77 3.87
C ARG A 505 -13.41 -8.21 2.78
N GLU A 506 -12.07 -8.21 3.07
CA GLU A 506 -11.09 -8.32 2.01
C GLU A 506 -9.82 -9.09 2.42
N GLY A 507 -9.31 -9.92 1.51
CA GLY A 507 -7.92 -10.38 1.49
C GLY A 507 -7.50 -11.47 2.49
N LEU A 508 -8.37 -11.99 3.35
CA LEU A 508 -7.97 -13.00 4.32
C LEU A 508 -8.36 -14.41 3.90
N ASP A 509 -7.37 -15.26 3.91
CA ASP A 509 -7.46 -16.68 3.59
C ASP A 509 -7.49 -17.50 4.88
N LEU A 510 -8.69 -18.00 5.26
CA LEU A 510 -8.94 -18.71 6.50
C LEU A 510 -9.51 -20.11 6.22
N PRO A 511 -8.68 -21.06 5.79
CA PRO A 511 -9.15 -22.40 5.46
C PRO A 511 -9.66 -23.19 6.67
N GLU A 512 -9.32 -22.77 7.88
CA GLU A 512 -9.76 -23.38 9.12
C GLU A 512 -11.23 -23.02 9.48
N VAL A 513 -11.79 -21.96 8.84
CA VAL A 513 -13.16 -21.53 9.07
C VAL A 513 -14.14 -22.40 8.28
N SER A 514 -14.97 -23.15 8.98
CA SER A 514 -16.01 -23.99 8.40
C SER A 514 -17.44 -23.47 8.65
N LEU A 515 -17.61 -22.54 9.59
CA LEU A 515 -18.89 -21.91 9.88
C LEU A 515 -18.79 -20.38 9.82
N VAL A 516 -19.71 -19.78 9.08
CA VAL A 516 -19.96 -18.34 9.12
C VAL A 516 -21.40 -18.11 9.53
N ALA A 517 -21.61 -17.41 10.64
CA ALA A 517 -22.94 -17.04 11.12
C ALA A 517 -23.19 -15.54 10.96
N ILE A 518 -24.31 -15.19 10.35
CA ILE A 518 -24.72 -13.81 10.10
C ILE A 518 -26.00 -13.55 10.91
N LEU A 519 -25.87 -12.84 12.02
CA LEU A 519 -27.01 -12.48 12.86
C LEU A 519 -27.77 -11.32 12.24
N ASP A 520 -29.10 -11.30 12.45
CA ASP A 520 -29.99 -10.27 11.91
C ASP A 520 -29.74 -10.01 10.40
N ALA A 521 -29.71 -11.08 9.62
CA ALA A 521 -29.40 -11.00 8.20
C ALA A 521 -30.50 -10.28 7.38
N ASP A 522 -31.72 -10.17 7.91
CA ASP A 522 -32.86 -9.49 7.32
C ASP A 522 -32.91 -7.97 7.60
N LYS A 523 -31.97 -7.44 8.38
CA LYS A 523 -31.87 -6.00 8.63
C LYS A 523 -31.13 -5.33 7.48
N GLU A 524 -31.87 -4.97 6.42
CA GLU A 524 -31.28 -4.34 5.23
C GLU A 524 -30.44 -3.10 5.57
N GLY A 525 -29.33 -2.95 4.86
CA GLY A 525 -28.39 -1.85 5.01
C GLY A 525 -27.02 -2.20 4.43
N PHE A 526 -26.09 -1.29 4.55
CA PHE A 526 -24.74 -1.45 3.98
C PHE A 526 -24.03 -2.77 4.38
N LEU A 527 -24.21 -3.23 5.63
CA LEU A 527 -23.62 -4.47 6.16
C LEU A 527 -24.35 -5.75 5.72
N ARG A 528 -25.54 -5.62 5.15
CA ARG A 528 -26.39 -6.72 4.69
C ARG A 528 -26.81 -6.55 3.23
N SER A 529 -26.06 -5.74 2.47
CA SER A 529 -26.21 -5.65 1.01
C SER A 529 -25.79 -6.96 0.34
N GLU A 530 -26.28 -7.22 -0.88
CA GLU A 530 -25.90 -8.37 -1.70
C GLU A 530 -24.38 -8.57 -1.72
N THR A 531 -23.61 -7.52 -2.05
CA THR A 531 -22.14 -7.55 -2.09
C THR A 531 -21.54 -7.96 -0.74
N SER A 532 -22.02 -7.36 0.37
CA SER A 532 -21.53 -7.66 1.70
C SER A 532 -21.82 -9.11 2.11
N LEU A 533 -23.00 -9.62 1.78
CA LEU A 533 -23.37 -11.01 2.04
C LEU A 533 -22.53 -11.99 1.23
N ILE A 534 -22.37 -11.79 -0.08
CA ILE A 534 -21.54 -12.64 -0.94
C ILE A 534 -20.08 -12.69 -0.44
N GLN A 535 -19.53 -11.54 -0.06
CA GLN A 535 -18.16 -11.46 0.48
C GLN A 535 -18.01 -12.21 1.80
N THR A 536 -19.00 -12.10 2.68
CA THR A 536 -19.00 -12.79 3.98
C THR A 536 -19.20 -14.30 3.81
N ILE A 537 -20.14 -14.70 2.96
CA ILE A 537 -20.39 -16.11 2.58
C ILE A 537 -19.10 -16.74 2.02
N GLY A 538 -18.39 -16.03 1.16
CA GLY A 538 -17.14 -16.48 0.54
C GLY A 538 -16.00 -16.80 1.54
N ARG A 539 -16.10 -16.40 2.80
CA ARG A 539 -15.10 -16.74 3.83
C ARG A 539 -15.13 -18.23 4.21
N ALA A 540 -16.27 -18.88 4.13
CA ALA A 540 -16.37 -20.33 4.34
C ALA A 540 -16.04 -21.17 3.09
N ALA A 541 -15.81 -20.54 1.93
CA ALA A 541 -15.55 -21.22 0.66
C ALA A 541 -14.15 -21.89 0.55
N ARG A 542 -13.31 -21.76 1.54
CA ARG A 542 -11.98 -22.40 1.63
C ARG A 542 -11.99 -23.74 2.36
N ASN A 543 -13.11 -24.07 2.99
CA ASN A 543 -13.33 -25.31 3.69
C ASN A 543 -14.30 -26.20 2.91
N ALA A 544 -13.96 -27.47 2.70
CA ALA A 544 -14.80 -28.41 1.97
C ALA A 544 -16.16 -28.66 2.66
N GLN A 545 -16.26 -28.43 3.96
CA GLN A 545 -17.48 -28.54 4.76
C GLN A 545 -18.06 -27.17 5.14
N GLY A 546 -17.75 -26.11 4.37
CA GLY A 546 -18.21 -24.76 4.63
C GLY A 546 -19.74 -24.64 4.71
N LEU A 547 -20.22 -24.07 5.82
CA LEU A 547 -21.63 -23.74 6.07
C LEU A 547 -21.76 -22.28 6.42
N VAL A 548 -22.81 -21.65 5.89
CA VAL A 548 -23.21 -20.29 6.28
C VAL A 548 -24.63 -20.33 6.81
N ILE A 549 -24.84 -19.75 7.98
CA ILE A 549 -26.16 -19.60 8.58
C ILE A 549 -26.55 -18.13 8.58
N LEU A 550 -27.66 -17.83 7.92
CA LEU A 550 -28.29 -16.52 7.95
C LEU A 550 -29.46 -16.57 8.93
N TYR A 551 -29.31 -15.91 10.09
CA TYR A 551 -30.42 -15.78 11.03
C TYR A 551 -31.31 -14.64 10.61
N ALA A 552 -32.52 -15.00 10.18
CA ALA A 552 -33.48 -14.06 9.60
C ALA A 552 -34.91 -14.63 9.69
N ASP A 553 -35.87 -13.74 9.99
CA ASP A 553 -37.30 -14.11 9.97
C ASP A 553 -37.93 -13.91 8.59
N THR A 554 -37.32 -13.04 7.76
CA THR A 554 -37.75 -12.79 6.37
C THR A 554 -36.55 -12.81 5.43
N ILE A 555 -36.74 -13.36 4.22
CA ILE A 555 -35.68 -13.34 3.20
C ILE A 555 -35.82 -12.04 2.41
N THR A 556 -34.84 -11.14 2.55
CA THR A 556 -34.77 -9.86 1.85
C THR A 556 -34.33 -10.04 0.39
N PRO A 557 -34.54 -9.04 -0.50
CA PRO A 557 -33.98 -9.08 -1.86
C PRO A 557 -32.48 -9.28 -1.91
N SER A 558 -31.72 -8.61 -1.04
CA SER A 558 -30.26 -8.76 -0.93
C SER A 558 -29.85 -10.18 -0.53
N MET A 559 -30.56 -10.78 0.43
CA MET A 559 -30.32 -12.18 0.82
C MET A 559 -30.63 -13.14 -0.35
N ARG A 560 -31.76 -12.93 -1.03
CA ARG A 560 -32.15 -13.75 -2.18
C ARG A 560 -31.08 -13.73 -3.26
N ALA A 561 -30.66 -12.54 -3.68
CA ALA A 561 -29.63 -12.37 -4.70
C ALA A 561 -28.29 -13.05 -4.30
N ALA A 562 -27.87 -12.89 -3.04
CA ALA A 562 -26.63 -13.50 -2.55
C ALA A 562 -26.72 -15.04 -2.50
N MET A 563 -27.86 -15.59 -2.09
CA MET A 563 -28.09 -17.04 -2.04
C MET A 563 -28.14 -17.64 -3.45
N ASP A 564 -28.90 -17.01 -4.36
CA ASP A 564 -29.06 -17.49 -5.74
C ASP A 564 -27.70 -17.47 -6.48
N GLU A 565 -26.89 -16.42 -6.32
CA GLU A 565 -25.56 -16.36 -6.91
C GLU A 565 -24.60 -17.39 -6.29
N THR A 566 -24.65 -17.60 -4.98
CA THR A 566 -23.84 -18.63 -4.30
C THR A 566 -24.19 -20.04 -4.80
N GLU A 567 -25.49 -20.34 -4.96
CA GLU A 567 -25.94 -21.62 -5.48
C GLU A 567 -25.56 -21.80 -6.96
N ARG A 568 -25.72 -20.80 -7.80
CA ARG A 568 -25.27 -20.81 -9.20
C ARG A 568 -23.78 -21.16 -9.31
N ARG A 569 -22.95 -20.51 -8.50
CA ARG A 569 -21.50 -20.78 -8.45
C ARG A 569 -21.20 -22.21 -7.97
N ARG A 570 -21.92 -22.65 -6.96
CA ARG A 570 -21.81 -24.00 -6.41
C ARG A 570 -22.16 -25.08 -7.44
N GLU A 571 -23.28 -24.94 -8.16
CA GLU A 571 -23.71 -25.86 -9.22
C GLU A 571 -22.70 -25.91 -10.37
N LYS A 572 -22.19 -24.74 -10.82
CA LYS A 572 -21.17 -24.67 -11.88
C LYS A 572 -19.90 -25.41 -11.49
N GLN A 573 -19.41 -25.22 -10.25
CA GLN A 573 -18.23 -25.90 -9.73
C GLN A 573 -18.48 -27.41 -9.58
N ASP A 574 -19.62 -27.84 -9.06
CA ASP A 574 -19.94 -29.26 -8.86
C ASP A 574 -20.05 -30.00 -10.21
N ALA A 575 -20.67 -29.39 -11.20
CA ALA A 575 -20.74 -29.91 -12.57
C ALA A 575 -19.32 -30.09 -13.16
N TYR A 576 -18.45 -29.10 -12.98
CA TYR A 576 -17.05 -29.19 -13.42
C TYR A 576 -16.30 -30.30 -12.69
N ASN A 577 -16.44 -30.40 -11.37
CA ASN A 577 -15.79 -31.45 -10.56
C ASN A 577 -16.19 -32.85 -11.02
N LYS A 578 -17.50 -33.08 -11.25
CA LYS A 578 -18.03 -34.35 -11.74
C LYS A 578 -17.49 -34.69 -13.14
N ALA A 579 -17.43 -33.73 -14.02
CA ALA A 579 -16.93 -33.94 -15.38
C ALA A 579 -15.42 -34.29 -15.43
N HIS A 580 -14.64 -33.80 -14.46
CA HIS A 580 -13.18 -33.98 -14.42
C HIS A 580 -12.70 -34.94 -13.31
N GLY A 581 -13.62 -35.55 -12.54
CA GLY A 581 -13.29 -36.46 -11.46
C GLY A 581 -12.54 -35.82 -10.30
N ILE A 582 -12.76 -34.52 -10.05
CA ILE A 582 -12.09 -33.75 -9.00
C ILE A 582 -12.83 -33.95 -7.67
N VAL A 583 -12.09 -34.31 -6.63
CA VAL A 583 -12.60 -34.38 -5.26
C VAL A 583 -12.18 -33.11 -4.51
N PRO A 584 -13.13 -32.31 -3.99
CA PRO A 584 -12.82 -31.10 -3.23
C PRO A 584 -11.93 -31.38 -2.02
N GLN A 585 -10.84 -30.62 -1.88
CA GLN A 585 -9.94 -30.74 -0.73
C GLN A 585 -9.72 -29.38 -0.07
N THR A 586 -9.84 -29.35 1.27
CA THR A 586 -9.54 -28.16 2.06
C THR A 586 -8.08 -27.75 1.88
N ILE A 587 -7.83 -26.48 1.58
CA ILE A 587 -6.48 -25.94 1.41
C ILE A 587 -5.79 -25.91 2.78
N ARG A 588 -4.56 -26.42 2.85
CA ARG A 588 -3.70 -26.25 4.03
C ARG A 588 -2.57 -25.29 3.66
N LYS A 589 -2.50 -24.16 4.34
CA LYS A 589 -1.41 -23.19 4.19
C LYS A 589 -0.67 -23.02 5.52
N ASP A 590 0.65 -23.03 5.48
CA ASP A 590 1.49 -22.75 6.65
C ASP A 590 1.26 -21.32 7.17
N VAL A 591 1.03 -21.20 8.48
CA VAL A 591 0.76 -19.91 9.15
C VAL A 591 2.03 -19.04 9.27
N ARG A 592 3.22 -19.61 9.05
CA ARG A 592 4.51 -18.98 9.41
C ARG A 592 5.00 -17.89 8.47
N LYS A 593 4.58 -17.83 7.22
CA LYS A 593 5.23 -16.97 6.20
C LYS A 593 4.79 -15.49 6.16
N VAL A 594 3.67 -15.11 6.73
CA VAL A 594 3.14 -13.72 6.62
C VAL A 594 3.70 -12.76 7.69
N LEU A 595 4.37 -13.26 8.72
CA LEU A 595 4.74 -12.49 9.93
C LEU A 595 6.23 -12.16 10.08
N GLU A 596 7.11 -12.71 9.25
CA GLU A 596 8.56 -12.47 9.43
C GLU A 596 8.96 -11.04 9.05
N ILE A 597 8.32 -10.43 8.05
CA ILE A 597 8.63 -9.05 7.61
C ILE A 597 8.23 -7.99 8.66
N SER A 598 7.20 -8.24 9.48
CA SER A 598 6.76 -7.28 10.50
C SER A 598 7.45 -7.46 11.86
N LYS A 599 8.03 -8.64 12.15
CA LYS A 599 8.72 -8.88 13.42
C LYS A 599 10.13 -8.33 13.48
N ASP A 600 10.88 -8.38 12.38
CA ASP A 600 12.24 -7.84 12.33
C ASP A 600 12.21 -6.32 12.46
N ALA A 601 11.27 -5.64 11.80
CA ALA A 601 11.05 -4.20 11.95
C ALA A 601 10.55 -3.80 13.37
N GLN A 602 9.79 -4.68 14.06
CA GLN A 602 9.31 -4.40 15.41
C GLN A 602 10.32 -4.71 16.52
N GLN A 603 11.16 -5.72 16.36
CA GLN A 603 12.22 -6.01 17.33
C GLN A 603 13.28 -4.91 17.33
N GLU A 604 13.61 -4.34 16.18
CA GLU A 604 14.48 -3.17 16.08
C GLU A 604 13.83 -1.91 16.68
N GLN A 605 12.52 -1.68 16.46
CA GLN A 605 11.80 -0.54 17.06
C GLN A 605 11.57 -0.69 18.57
N GLN A 606 11.30 -1.89 19.09
CA GLN A 606 11.15 -2.10 20.53
C GLN A 606 12.48 -2.05 21.25
N ALA A 607 13.59 -2.47 20.63
CA ALA A 607 14.93 -2.28 21.16
C ALA A 607 15.31 -0.79 21.22
N GLY A 608 14.84 0.04 20.24
CA GLY A 608 15.09 1.49 20.23
C GLY A 608 14.13 2.33 21.10
N ARG A 609 12.96 1.80 21.47
CA ARG A 609 11.93 2.54 22.26
C ARG A 609 11.83 2.18 23.73
N ARG A 610 12.52 1.15 24.18
CA ARG A 610 12.59 0.90 25.62
C ARG A 610 13.37 2.05 26.26
N LYS A 611 12.66 3.03 26.82
CA LYS A 611 13.28 4.03 27.69
C LYS A 611 13.99 3.27 28.80
N LEU A 612 15.30 3.20 28.72
CA LEU A 612 16.15 2.68 29.77
C LEU A 612 15.77 3.43 31.06
N THR A 613 15.57 2.72 32.13
CA THR A 613 15.47 3.34 33.47
C THR A 613 16.77 4.09 33.74
N ASP A 614 16.75 5.12 34.56
CA ASP A 614 17.94 5.91 34.87
C ASP A 614 19.10 5.03 35.36
N ALA A 615 18.80 3.96 36.10
CA ALA A 615 19.79 2.97 36.55
C ALA A 615 20.37 2.14 35.39
N GLU A 616 19.58 1.72 34.41
CA GLU A 616 20.03 1.00 33.21
C GLU A 616 20.85 1.92 32.30
N ARG A 617 20.47 3.21 32.21
CA ARG A 617 21.19 4.23 31.46
C ARG A 617 22.58 4.48 32.04
N GLU A 618 22.67 4.66 33.36
CA GLU A 618 23.97 4.78 34.05
C GLU A 618 24.84 3.52 33.93
N ALA A 619 24.25 2.34 34.04
CA ALA A 619 25.00 1.09 33.89
C ALA A 619 25.53 0.93 32.44
N THR A 620 24.75 1.33 31.44
CA THR A 620 25.16 1.31 30.03
C THR A 620 26.28 2.33 29.76
N ILE A 621 26.18 3.55 30.31
CA ILE A 621 27.23 4.58 30.21
C ILE A 621 28.55 4.06 30.83
N ARG A 622 28.50 3.51 32.04
CA ARG A 622 29.71 2.96 32.72
C ARG A 622 30.34 1.81 31.93
N ARG A 623 29.51 0.95 31.29
CA ARG A 623 30.01 -0.12 30.45
C ARG A 623 30.73 0.43 29.21
N LEU A 624 30.07 1.36 28.48
CA LEU A 624 30.66 1.99 27.29
C LEU A 624 31.91 2.79 27.60
N GLU A 625 31.96 3.51 28.73
CA GLU A 625 33.16 4.20 29.18
C GLU A 625 34.33 3.25 29.50
N LYS A 626 34.04 2.05 30.03
CA LYS A 626 35.01 1.02 30.27
C LYS A 626 35.54 0.42 28.97
N GLU A 627 34.64 0.07 28.04
CA GLU A 627 35.00 -0.45 26.73
C GLU A 627 35.80 0.57 25.91
N MET A 628 35.45 1.85 25.96
CA MET A 628 36.17 2.94 25.32
C MET A 628 37.61 3.10 25.94
N LYS A 629 37.74 2.99 27.27
CA LYS A 629 39.06 3.05 27.93
C LYS A 629 39.91 1.82 27.61
N GLU A 630 39.30 0.66 27.44
CA GLU A 630 40.02 -0.58 27.06
C GLU A 630 40.45 -0.51 25.58
N ALA A 631 39.56 -0.08 24.66
CA ALA A 631 39.89 0.14 23.25
C ALA A 631 41.00 1.21 23.08
N SER A 632 40.92 2.31 23.82
CA SER A 632 41.96 3.34 23.81
C SER A 632 43.36 2.81 24.29
N LYS A 633 43.37 1.86 25.22
CA LYS A 633 44.62 1.20 25.65
C LYS A 633 45.21 0.25 24.61
N MET A 634 44.33 -0.33 23.79
CA MET A 634 44.69 -1.25 22.70
C MET A 634 45.01 -0.51 21.39
N LEU A 635 44.93 0.83 21.35
CA LEU A 635 45.09 1.68 20.16
C LEU A 635 44.06 1.36 19.04
N GLU A 636 42.94 0.78 19.40
CA GLU A 636 41.81 0.55 18.51
C GLU A 636 40.90 1.80 18.57
N PHE A 637 41.11 2.74 17.64
CA PHE A 637 40.29 3.95 17.49
C PHE A 637 39.29 3.74 16.37
N GLU A 638 38.21 2.95 16.59
CA GLU A 638 37.04 2.87 15.76
C GLU A 638 35.75 3.11 16.56
#